data_33f5c45ed0ef726a3f97477307c49ad0
#
_entry.id   33f5c45ed0ef726a3f97477307c49ad0
#
_cell.length_a   1.000
_cell.length_b   1.000
_cell.length_c   1.000
_cell.angle_alpha   90.00
_cell.angle_beta   90.00
_cell.angle_gamma   90.00
#
_symmetry.space_group_name_H-M   'P 1'
#
loop_
_entity.id
_entity.type
_entity.pdbx_description
1 polymer ?
#
loop_
_entity_poly.entity_id
_entity_poly.type
_entity_poly.pdbx_seq_one_letter_code
_entity_poly.pdbx_strand_id
1 'polypeptide(L)'
;MKISNRNSIFIGISLVLFILMAVFYANPILTGKELIQPDIVHYRGGAQEMLEYRAKTGNETYWSDAMFGGMPTYQTGAKFSGDIVKKLDDLLMFLPKPANYLFLLFSGFFFLGMVALRNWKYALLGATFFGLSTYFCIIIAAGHNGKVHTIAYFAPLVASILLVYIRRNYFWGFVATTLFMALQIMANHPQMTYYLFIGLGFFFLSELLRAILKTKDYKHFFISTAVVGIAMVLGLGMNSQRMLSNAEYVKETVRGKQILKSSGGQKDIQGMDKGSITMWSYGVTETLNLFIPRLMGGASQEEGSDKMTEKLQQLVQENATSQEEVNNMMKGLTGSLTYWGDQPGTSGPAYQGAIVVFLAILGFFFAWPKYRWWILGASVLTIMLAWGSNFMPLTDFFIDYVPVYNKFRAPSSILVVVELLFPFIAIIGLYRFFTDEKLTAEYKQKVLTYTTGGVVGITLILILFGKTILGFHTDLEGQYLPSYILDYLVGERYSMFRTDAIKAILYVLITAGAMFMVMKQKLNQNIALIIIGVVSLFDLWTVNKRYLNNDNFADKMFARNPFITEASESYLAKSNGNSYIEGLLQQAPVNQALESIAKADKSHYRVFNTLLGPFNETNTSYFVNSVGGYSAAKLRRYDDLINKYFNGGGDPNILNMLNTKYVLVADKTGIQPKENPFANGPAWFVSEVKIAGTPNEEIDLISKVDNKKVAVIGKEDEKYLNGKTLQADPAATIAVKTYQPNEIVYQTSSATPQLAVMSEIYYPHGWKFYIDGKETDYIKADYLLRAVYVPAGKHEIRMAFEPEVIQKGKTISLASAGLFILLAALGFWFYQRKEQQTTKSEK
;
A
#
# COMPACT_ATOMS: atom_id res chain seq x y z
N MET A 1 -18.08 -11.19 30.44
CA MET A 1 -16.71 -11.48 30.91
C MET A 1 -16.46 -10.61 32.12
N LYS A 2 -16.64 -11.14 33.35
CA LYS A 2 -16.27 -10.36 34.56
C LYS A 2 -14.76 -10.27 34.61
N ILE A 3 -14.19 -9.15 34.16
CA ILE A 3 -12.78 -8.82 34.34
C ILE A 3 -12.66 -8.40 35.82
N SER A 4 -11.74 -8.99 36.56
CA SER A 4 -11.53 -8.54 37.94
C SER A 4 -11.12 -7.07 37.92
N ASN A 5 -11.55 -6.28 38.92
CA ASN A 5 -11.19 -4.85 39.02
C ASN A 5 -9.67 -4.62 38.87
N ARG A 6 -8.86 -5.54 39.36
CA ARG A 6 -7.41 -5.50 39.23
C ARG A 6 -6.93 -5.61 37.77
N ASN A 7 -7.54 -6.49 36.96
CA ASN A 7 -7.20 -6.59 35.55
C ASN A 7 -7.66 -5.37 34.73
N SER A 8 -8.80 -4.75 35.07
CA SER A 8 -9.26 -3.51 34.43
C SER A 8 -8.30 -2.35 34.63
N ILE A 9 -7.71 -2.22 35.82
CA ILE A 9 -6.69 -1.19 36.10
C ILE A 9 -5.45 -1.41 35.22
N PHE A 10 -4.95 -2.66 35.14
CA PHE A 10 -3.77 -2.96 34.31
C PHE A 10 -4.01 -2.82 32.81
N ILE A 11 -5.23 -3.05 32.32
CA ILE A 11 -5.62 -2.74 30.93
C ILE A 11 -5.52 -1.23 30.69
N GLY A 12 -6.10 -0.41 31.58
CA GLY A 12 -6.01 1.04 31.50
C GLY A 12 -4.55 1.54 31.49
N ILE A 13 -3.72 1.04 32.42
CA ILE A 13 -2.29 1.36 32.48
C ILE A 13 -1.58 0.99 31.16
N SER A 14 -1.89 -0.20 30.60
CA SER A 14 -1.28 -0.63 29.34
C SER A 14 -1.64 0.29 28.17
N LEU A 15 -2.90 0.74 28.07
CA LEU A 15 -3.33 1.68 27.04
C LEU A 15 -2.62 3.04 27.16
N VAL A 16 -2.49 3.57 28.39
CA VAL A 16 -1.72 4.81 28.63
C VAL A 16 -0.25 4.62 28.26
N LEU A 17 0.34 3.48 28.60
CA LEU A 17 1.72 3.15 28.21
C LEU A 17 1.88 3.12 26.68
N PHE A 18 0.92 2.57 25.94
CA PHE A 18 0.97 2.57 24.48
C PHE A 18 0.88 3.97 23.88
N ILE A 19 0.06 4.86 24.47
CA ILE A 19 0.04 6.27 24.07
C ILE A 19 1.42 6.90 24.30
N LEU A 20 2.00 6.71 25.49
CA LEU A 20 3.31 7.24 25.81
C LEU A 20 4.41 6.69 24.89
N MET A 21 4.43 5.38 24.64
CA MET A 21 5.40 4.76 23.72
C MET A 21 5.26 5.30 22.31
N ALA A 22 4.04 5.43 21.79
CA ALA A 22 3.78 5.94 20.44
C ALA A 22 4.18 7.41 20.29
N VAL A 23 3.84 8.26 21.25
CA VAL A 23 4.18 9.69 21.25
C VAL A 23 5.68 9.90 21.45
N PHE A 24 6.30 9.14 22.36
CA PHE A 24 7.74 9.23 22.61
C PHE A 24 8.56 8.73 21.40
N TYR A 25 8.10 7.71 20.71
CA TYR A 25 8.72 7.25 19.45
C TYR A 25 8.67 8.35 18.38
N ALA A 26 7.54 9.02 18.26
CA ALA A 26 7.28 10.10 17.32
C ALA A 26 7.49 11.50 17.95
N ASN A 27 8.47 11.66 18.83
CA ASN A 27 8.67 12.86 19.65
C ASN A 27 8.71 14.20 18.89
N PRO A 28 9.12 14.32 17.60
CA PRO A 28 9.07 15.61 16.90
C PRO A 28 7.66 16.20 16.77
N ILE A 29 6.60 15.39 16.90
CA ILE A 29 5.22 15.92 16.93
C ILE A 29 4.97 16.84 18.13
N LEU A 30 5.69 16.65 19.25
CA LEU A 30 5.60 17.50 20.45
C LEU A 30 6.18 18.90 20.24
N THR A 31 7.10 19.03 19.29
CA THR A 31 7.68 20.33 18.87
C THR A 31 6.94 20.96 17.70
N GLY A 32 5.79 20.39 17.32
CA GLY A 32 4.95 20.91 16.25
C GLY A 32 5.36 20.51 14.85
N LYS A 33 6.35 19.63 14.66
CA LYS A 33 6.70 19.06 13.37
C LYS A 33 5.66 18.02 12.92
N GLU A 34 5.53 17.83 11.63
CA GLU A 34 4.66 16.81 11.01
C GLU A 34 5.50 15.82 10.21
N LEU A 35 5.01 14.57 10.15
CA LEU A 35 5.64 13.53 9.34
C LEU A 35 5.50 13.88 7.86
N ILE A 36 6.62 13.91 7.12
CA ILE A 36 6.65 14.06 5.67
C ILE A 36 6.91 12.69 5.03
N GLN A 37 6.14 12.37 4.00
CA GLN A 37 6.11 11.02 3.42
C GLN A 37 6.01 11.15 1.89
N PRO A 38 6.87 10.47 1.11
CA PRO A 38 6.86 10.56 -0.36
C PRO A 38 5.49 10.26 -0.98
N ASP A 39 4.84 9.17 -0.60
CA ASP A 39 3.52 8.81 -1.15
C ASP A 39 2.43 9.84 -0.79
N ILE A 40 2.55 10.53 0.33
CA ILE A 40 1.58 11.57 0.72
C ILE A 40 1.82 12.86 -0.07
N VAL A 41 3.04 13.15 -0.45
CA VAL A 41 3.35 14.24 -1.40
C VAL A 41 2.69 13.95 -2.75
N HIS A 42 2.91 12.75 -3.29
CA HIS A 42 2.24 12.33 -4.54
C HIS A 42 0.71 12.34 -4.43
N TYR A 43 0.16 11.85 -3.32
CA TYR A 43 -1.28 11.92 -3.07
C TYR A 43 -1.81 13.36 -3.12
N ARG A 44 -1.12 14.31 -2.50
CA ARG A 44 -1.55 15.72 -2.48
C ARG A 44 -1.57 16.33 -3.88
N GLY A 45 -0.52 16.09 -4.67
CA GLY A 45 -0.47 16.57 -6.05
C GLY A 45 -1.59 16.00 -6.92
N GLY A 46 -1.80 14.68 -6.85
CA GLY A 46 -2.85 14.03 -7.65
C GLY A 46 -4.28 14.27 -7.16
N ALA A 47 -4.47 14.65 -5.89
CA ALA A 47 -5.79 14.91 -5.32
C ALA A 47 -6.18 16.39 -5.29
N GLN A 48 -5.31 17.32 -5.73
CA GLN A 48 -5.49 18.76 -5.55
C GLN A 48 -6.81 19.26 -6.16
N GLU A 49 -7.11 18.90 -7.39
CA GLU A 49 -8.35 19.31 -8.06
C GLU A 49 -9.61 18.87 -7.29
N MET A 50 -9.63 17.61 -6.83
CA MET A 50 -10.73 17.07 -6.01
C MET A 50 -10.84 17.81 -4.67
N LEU A 51 -9.71 18.12 -4.02
CA LEU A 51 -9.69 18.83 -2.74
C LEU A 51 -10.17 20.28 -2.90
N GLU A 52 -9.78 20.96 -3.98
CA GLU A 52 -10.25 22.30 -4.31
C GLU A 52 -11.73 22.33 -4.66
N TYR A 53 -12.20 21.39 -5.48
CA TYR A 53 -13.62 21.25 -5.79
C TYR A 53 -14.46 21.09 -4.52
N ARG A 54 -14.03 20.21 -3.63
CA ARG A 54 -14.69 20.00 -2.33
C ARG A 54 -14.66 21.25 -1.46
N ALA A 55 -13.55 21.97 -1.42
CA ALA A 55 -13.42 23.21 -0.63
C ALA A 55 -14.31 24.32 -1.16
N LYS A 56 -14.44 24.46 -2.48
CA LYS A 56 -15.23 25.50 -3.16
C LYS A 56 -16.74 25.24 -3.11
N THR A 57 -17.15 23.98 -3.28
CA THR A 57 -18.56 23.61 -3.48
C THR A 57 -19.22 22.91 -2.29
N GLY A 58 -18.44 22.37 -1.36
CA GLY A 58 -18.91 21.48 -0.29
C GLY A 58 -19.30 20.07 -0.77
N ASN A 59 -19.27 19.82 -2.08
CA ASN A 59 -19.64 18.54 -2.70
C ASN A 59 -18.43 17.68 -2.96
N GLU A 60 -18.67 16.39 -3.21
CA GLU A 60 -17.64 15.42 -3.61
C GLU A 60 -17.63 15.27 -5.12
N THR A 61 -16.44 15.14 -5.72
CA THR A 61 -16.30 14.67 -7.09
C THR A 61 -15.70 13.26 -7.12
N TYR A 62 -16.27 12.41 -7.98
CA TYR A 62 -15.78 11.04 -8.19
C TYR A 62 -14.95 10.91 -9.47
N TRP A 63 -14.68 12.02 -10.15
CA TRP A 63 -13.79 12.14 -11.30
C TRP A 63 -12.81 13.29 -11.10
N SER A 64 -11.60 13.17 -11.66
CA SER A 64 -10.59 14.24 -11.71
C SER A 64 -9.81 14.15 -13.01
N ASP A 65 -9.56 15.30 -13.64
CA ASP A 65 -8.76 15.43 -14.86
C ASP A 65 -7.30 15.79 -14.58
N ALA A 66 -6.92 15.93 -13.31
CA ALA A 66 -5.60 16.35 -12.88
C ALA A 66 -4.46 15.43 -13.35
N MET A 67 -4.68 14.12 -13.42
CA MET A 67 -3.69 13.11 -13.81
C MET A 67 -4.16 12.27 -14.98
N PHE A 68 -3.22 11.87 -15.86
CA PHE A 68 -3.47 10.94 -16.98
C PHE A 68 -4.66 11.37 -17.86
N GLY A 69 -4.90 12.66 -17.96
CA GLY A 69 -6.00 13.25 -18.71
C GLY A 69 -7.40 12.93 -18.16
N GLY A 70 -7.51 12.25 -17.04
CA GLY A 70 -8.77 11.98 -16.34
C GLY A 70 -8.90 10.55 -15.82
N MET A 71 -9.38 10.43 -14.56
CA MET A 71 -9.60 9.14 -13.92
C MET A 71 -10.58 9.25 -12.74
N PRO A 72 -11.27 8.15 -12.36
CA PRO A 72 -12.07 8.12 -11.15
C PRO A 72 -11.25 8.37 -9.88
N THR A 73 -11.80 9.12 -8.92
CA THR A 73 -11.14 9.47 -7.65
C THR A 73 -11.28 8.41 -6.56
N TYR A 74 -11.86 7.26 -6.85
CA TYR A 74 -12.18 6.21 -5.86
C TYR A 74 -10.99 5.74 -5.02
N GLN A 75 -9.78 5.79 -5.59
CA GLN A 75 -8.54 5.43 -4.90
C GLN A 75 -7.65 6.64 -4.55
N THR A 76 -8.01 7.86 -5.01
CA THR A 76 -7.26 9.09 -4.77
C THR A 76 -7.84 9.96 -3.65
N GLY A 77 -8.70 9.42 -2.80
CA GLY A 77 -9.19 10.11 -1.60
C GLY A 77 -10.64 10.57 -1.63
N ALA A 78 -11.47 10.02 -2.53
CA ALA A 78 -12.91 10.27 -2.54
C ALA A 78 -13.55 9.92 -1.19
N LYS A 79 -14.44 10.79 -0.69
CA LYS A 79 -15.25 10.57 0.50
C LYS A 79 -16.57 9.94 0.10
N PHE A 80 -16.98 8.93 0.85
CA PHE A 80 -18.22 8.22 0.61
C PHE A 80 -19.26 8.61 1.66
N SER A 81 -20.40 9.16 1.23
CA SER A 81 -21.44 9.68 2.14
C SER A 81 -22.11 8.61 3.00
N GLY A 82 -22.04 7.34 2.62
CA GLY A 82 -22.55 6.18 3.38
C GLY A 82 -21.52 5.57 4.34
N ASP A 83 -20.33 6.14 4.49
CA ASP A 83 -19.24 5.59 5.30
C ASP A 83 -19.39 5.95 6.79
N ILE A 84 -20.29 5.22 7.48
CA ILE A 84 -20.52 5.38 8.93
C ILE A 84 -19.31 4.88 9.72
N VAL A 85 -18.59 3.88 9.20
CA VAL A 85 -17.45 3.24 9.85
C VAL A 85 -16.30 4.23 10.03
N LYS A 86 -16.16 5.18 9.10
CA LYS A 86 -15.13 6.24 9.16
C LYS A 86 -15.21 7.08 10.44
N LYS A 87 -16.40 7.34 10.96
CA LYS A 87 -16.57 8.10 12.21
C LYS A 87 -16.01 7.35 13.43
N LEU A 88 -16.16 6.01 13.45
CA LEU A 88 -15.57 5.17 14.48
C LEU A 88 -14.06 5.11 14.34
N ASP A 89 -13.57 5.02 13.13
CA ASP A 89 -12.15 5.06 12.82
C ASP A 89 -11.49 6.38 13.26
N ASP A 90 -12.12 7.52 12.94
CA ASP A 90 -11.63 8.84 13.36
C ASP A 90 -11.48 8.95 14.88
N LEU A 91 -12.39 8.32 15.64
CA LEU A 91 -12.29 8.25 17.10
C LEU A 91 -11.11 7.41 17.55
N LEU A 92 -10.81 6.31 16.90
CA LEU A 92 -9.68 5.44 17.22
C LEU A 92 -8.33 6.06 16.81
N MET A 93 -8.33 6.88 15.76
CA MET A 93 -7.17 7.58 15.20
C MET A 93 -6.91 8.96 15.83
N PHE A 94 -7.26 9.17 17.09
CA PHE A 94 -7.24 10.47 17.79
C PHE A 94 -5.84 11.08 17.97
N LEU A 95 -4.78 10.27 17.93
CA LEU A 95 -3.40 10.75 18.01
C LEU A 95 -2.90 11.29 16.67
N PRO A 96 -1.94 12.25 16.66
CA PRO A 96 -1.30 12.69 15.44
C PRO A 96 -0.46 11.57 14.79
N LYS A 97 -0.31 11.64 13.46
CA LYS A 97 0.56 10.68 12.73
C LYS A 97 2.03 10.88 13.11
N PRO A 98 2.81 9.80 13.22
CA PRO A 98 2.47 8.37 13.09
C PRO A 98 2.04 7.70 14.41
N ALA A 99 1.93 8.45 15.51
CA ALA A 99 1.61 7.90 16.82
C ALA A 99 0.25 7.15 16.86
N ASN A 100 -0.72 7.59 16.07
CA ASN A 100 -2.01 6.92 15.92
C ASN A 100 -1.87 5.49 15.38
N TYR A 101 -1.05 5.26 14.36
CA TYR A 101 -0.82 3.91 13.81
C TYR A 101 -0.13 3.01 14.82
N LEU A 102 0.90 3.51 15.49
CA LEU A 102 1.62 2.75 16.52
C LEU A 102 0.69 2.38 17.68
N PHE A 103 -0.14 3.32 18.14
CA PHE A 103 -1.12 3.06 19.19
C PHE A 103 -2.12 1.97 18.79
N LEU A 104 -2.63 1.99 17.55
CA LEU A 104 -3.55 0.96 17.06
C LEU A 104 -2.87 -0.42 16.96
N LEU A 105 -1.63 -0.47 16.48
CA LEU A 105 -0.85 -1.72 16.42
C LEU A 105 -0.67 -2.33 17.81
N PHE A 106 -0.22 -1.54 18.80
CA PHE A 106 -0.06 -1.99 20.17
C PHE A 106 -1.39 -2.45 20.79
N SER A 107 -2.41 -1.61 20.75
CA SER A 107 -3.70 -1.88 21.39
C SER A 107 -4.45 -3.04 20.75
N GLY A 108 -4.36 -3.17 19.41
CA GLY A 108 -4.94 -4.27 18.68
C GLY A 108 -4.32 -5.62 19.04
N PHE A 109 -2.98 -5.69 19.12
CA PHE A 109 -2.31 -6.92 19.51
C PHE A 109 -2.47 -7.23 21.01
N PHE A 110 -2.50 -6.20 21.85
CA PHE A 110 -2.81 -6.38 23.28
C PHE A 110 -4.18 -7.05 23.46
N PHE A 111 -5.19 -6.62 22.70
CA PHE A 111 -6.51 -7.27 22.71
C PHE A 111 -6.42 -8.74 22.30
N LEU A 112 -5.65 -9.09 21.27
CA LEU A 112 -5.40 -10.47 20.86
C LEU A 112 -4.77 -11.30 21.98
N GLY A 113 -3.72 -10.77 22.61
CA GLY A 113 -3.05 -11.42 23.74
C GLY A 113 -3.98 -11.64 24.94
N MET A 114 -4.81 -10.65 25.26
CA MET A 114 -5.80 -10.74 26.34
C MET A 114 -6.88 -11.78 26.03
N VAL A 115 -7.36 -11.86 24.80
CA VAL A 115 -8.32 -12.90 24.40
C VAL A 115 -7.69 -14.30 24.46
N ALA A 116 -6.45 -14.44 24.00
CA ALA A 116 -5.77 -15.73 23.97
C ALA A 116 -5.37 -16.24 25.36
N LEU A 117 -4.75 -15.38 26.19
CA LEU A 117 -4.07 -15.78 27.43
C LEU A 117 -4.77 -15.30 28.71
N ARG A 118 -5.61 -14.26 28.65
CA ARG A 118 -6.21 -13.57 29.82
C ARG A 118 -5.16 -13.06 30.83
N ASN A 119 -3.96 -12.75 30.31
CA ASN A 119 -2.84 -12.30 31.12
C ASN A 119 -2.22 -11.05 30.47
N TRP A 120 -2.38 -9.90 31.12
CA TRP A 120 -1.97 -8.60 30.62
C TRP A 120 -0.45 -8.48 30.41
N LYS A 121 0.38 -9.21 31.20
CA LYS A 121 1.86 -9.12 31.09
C LYS A 121 2.35 -9.66 29.76
N TYR A 122 1.86 -10.85 29.36
CA TYR A 122 2.21 -11.45 28.08
C TYR A 122 1.53 -10.72 26.91
N ALA A 123 0.31 -10.21 27.13
CA ALA A 123 -0.36 -9.39 26.12
C ALA A 123 0.41 -8.08 25.86
N LEU A 124 0.93 -7.42 26.91
CA LEU A 124 1.76 -6.23 26.81
C LEU A 124 3.07 -6.53 26.05
N LEU A 125 3.74 -7.63 26.41
CA LEU A 125 4.97 -8.05 25.74
C LEU A 125 4.74 -8.30 24.23
N GLY A 126 3.68 -9.04 23.90
CA GLY A 126 3.33 -9.29 22.51
C GLY A 126 2.93 -8.04 21.73
N ALA A 127 2.24 -7.09 22.39
CA ALA A 127 1.92 -5.79 21.82
C ALA A 127 3.20 -5.01 21.45
N THR A 128 4.22 -5.05 22.31
CA THR A 128 5.53 -4.44 22.03
C THR A 128 6.22 -5.14 20.85
N PHE A 129 6.22 -6.46 20.81
CA PHE A 129 6.81 -7.25 19.71
C PHE A 129 6.18 -6.92 18.36
N PHE A 130 4.84 -6.90 18.30
CA PHE A 130 4.11 -6.62 17.06
C PHE A 130 4.20 -5.15 16.68
N GLY A 131 3.87 -4.24 17.60
CA GLY A 131 3.75 -2.82 17.27
C GLY A 131 5.08 -2.14 16.93
N LEU A 132 6.21 -2.73 17.30
CA LEU A 132 7.56 -2.28 16.92
C LEU A 132 8.22 -3.15 15.86
N SER A 133 7.50 -4.03 15.15
CA SER A 133 8.07 -4.68 13.97
C SER A 133 8.58 -3.62 12.99
N THR A 134 9.80 -3.78 12.50
CA THR A 134 10.48 -2.78 11.65
C THR A 134 9.73 -2.54 10.35
N TYR A 135 9.08 -3.57 9.82
CA TYR A 135 8.26 -3.44 8.63
C TYR A 135 7.20 -2.32 8.73
N PHE A 136 6.58 -2.15 9.90
CA PHE A 136 5.58 -1.10 10.08
C PHE A 136 6.20 0.30 10.08
N CYS A 137 7.37 0.46 10.68
CA CYS A 137 8.09 1.73 10.64
C CYS A 137 8.51 2.11 9.20
N ILE A 138 8.97 1.13 8.42
CA ILE A 138 9.37 1.32 7.02
C ILE A 138 8.18 1.78 6.17
N ILE A 139 7.04 1.09 6.25
CA ILE A 139 5.86 1.45 5.45
C ILE A 139 5.20 2.76 5.92
N ILE A 140 5.38 3.14 7.19
CA ILE A 140 4.98 4.47 7.69
C ILE A 140 5.89 5.54 7.09
N ALA A 141 7.21 5.35 7.11
CA ALA A 141 8.15 6.31 6.54
C ALA A 141 7.90 6.54 5.04
N ALA A 142 7.65 5.47 4.27
CA ALA A 142 7.34 5.54 2.85
C ALA A 142 5.99 6.22 2.52
N GLY A 143 5.04 6.25 3.47
CA GLY A 143 3.71 6.84 3.26
C GLY A 143 2.62 5.83 2.90
N HIS A 144 2.88 4.53 3.03
CA HIS A 144 1.89 3.46 2.80
C HIS A 144 0.83 3.42 3.91
N ASN A 145 0.19 4.57 4.18
CA ASN A 145 -0.72 4.76 5.31
C ASN A 145 -1.92 3.81 5.29
N GLY A 146 -2.54 3.56 4.13
CA GLY A 146 -3.63 2.59 4.01
C GLY A 146 -3.19 1.17 4.35
N LYS A 147 -1.92 0.81 4.03
CA LYS A 147 -1.35 -0.50 4.33
C LYS A 147 -1.21 -0.73 5.84
N VAL A 148 -0.50 0.18 6.54
CA VAL A 148 -0.31 0.07 7.99
C VAL A 148 -1.64 0.14 8.74
N HIS A 149 -2.57 0.98 8.28
CA HIS A 149 -3.88 1.14 8.87
C HIS A 149 -4.70 -0.17 8.80
N THR A 150 -4.72 -0.82 7.63
CA THR A 150 -5.37 -2.13 7.46
C THR A 150 -4.73 -3.20 8.37
N ILE A 151 -3.39 -3.21 8.46
CA ILE A 151 -2.63 -4.16 9.30
C ILE A 151 -2.93 -3.95 10.79
N ALA A 152 -3.13 -2.72 11.23
CA ALA A 152 -3.44 -2.42 12.63
C ALA A 152 -4.74 -3.11 13.10
N TYR A 153 -5.65 -3.39 12.19
CA TYR A 153 -6.89 -4.14 12.46
C TYR A 153 -6.75 -5.67 12.32
N PHE A 154 -5.59 -6.21 11.94
CA PHE A 154 -5.38 -7.67 11.86
C PHE A 154 -5.54 -8.37 13.20
N ALA A 155 -4.78 -7.93 14.19
CA ALA A 155 -4.78 -8.53 15.51
C ALA A 155 -6.16 -8.48 16.19
N PRO A 156 -6.88 -7.35 16.20
CA PRO A 156 -8.21 -7.29 16.80
C PRO A 156 -9.27 -8.13 16.02
N LEU A 157 -9.15 -8.25 14.70
CA LEU A 157 -10.02 -9.14 13.93
C LEU A 157 -9.76 -10.61 14.28
N VAL A 158 -8.51 -11.05 14.33
CA VAL A 158 -8.15 -12.40 14.78
C VAL A 158 -8.63 -12.65 16.22
N ALA A 159 -8.45 -11.67 17.12
CA ALA A 159 -8.94 -11.76 18.49
C ALA A 159 -10.46 -11.98 18.56
N SER A 160 -11.22 -11.26 17.75
CA SER A 160 -12.68 -11.38 17.72
C SER A 160 -13.15 -12.75 17.20
N ILE A 161 -12.44 -13.32 16.22
CA ILE A 161 -12.68 -14.71 15.76
C ILE A 161 -12.36 -15.71 16.87
N LEU A 162 -11.26 -15.52 17.60
CA LEU A 162 -10.90 -16.39 18.75
C LEU A 162 -11.92 -16.29 19.90
N LEU A 163 -12.58 -15.13 20.09
CA LEU A 163 -13.68 -15.01 21.04
C LEU A 163 -14.81 -15.98 20.72
N VAL A 164 -15.13 -16.17 19.44
CA VAL A 164 -16.18 -17.10 19.00
C VAL A 164 -15.71 -18.56 19.15
N TYR A 165 -14.61 -18.92 18.50
CA TYR A 165 -14.17 -20.32 18.41
C TYR A 165 -13.55 -20.87 19.70
N ILE A 166 -12.74 -20.08 20.38
CA ILE A 166 -11.96 -20.56 21.54
C ILE A 166 -12.65 -20.21 22.85
N ARG A 167 -13.27 -19.04 22.93
CA ARG A 167 -13.92 -18.56 24.17
C ARG A 167 -15.43 -18.83 24.20
N ARG A 168 -16.01 -19.29 23.09
CA ARG A 168 -17.45 -19.55 22.92
C ARG A 168 -18.33 -18.36 23.27
N ASN A 169 -17.79 -17.14 23.10
CA ASN A 169 -18.52 -15.89 23.34
C ASN A 169 -19.08 -15.38 22.00
N TYR A 170 -20.19 -15.96 21.59
CA TYR A 170 -20.78 -15.70 20.27
C TYR A 170 -21.23 -14.26 20.11
N PHE A 171 -21.84 -13.67 21.13
CA PHE A 171 -22.36 -12.29 21.04
C PHE A 171 -21.24 -11.25 20.87
N TRP A 172 -20.31 -11.19 21.85
CA TRP A 172 -19.22 -10.22 21.76
C TRP A 172 -18.26 -10.52 20.61
N GLY A 173 -18.10 -11.79 20.27
CA GLY A 173 -17.35 -12.20 19.09
C GLY A 173 -18.01 -11.73 17.80
N PHE A 174 -19.33 -11.85 17.65
CA PHE A 174 -20.10 -11.34 16.53
C PHE A 174 -19.94 -9.82 16.38
N VAL A 175 -20.20 -9.07 17.45
CA VAL A 175 -20.07 -7.60 17.44
C VAL A 175 -18.66 -7.16 17.08
N ALA A 176 -17.64 -7.72 17.74
CA ALA A 176 -16.25 -7.35 17.49
C ALA A 176 -15.79 -7.75 16.08
N THR A 177 -16.16 -8.95 15.58
CA THR A 177 -15.78 -9.38 14.22
C THR A 177 -16.41 -8.47 13.17
N THR A 178 -17.68 -8.09 13.32
CA THR A 178 -18.31 -7.16 12.37
C THR A 178 -17.62 -5.81 12.35
N LEU A 179 -17.35 -5.24 13.53
CA LEU A 179 -16.73 -3.91 13.63
C LEU A 179 -15.28 -3.91 13.13
N PHE A 180 -14.44 -4.88 13.55
CA PHE A 180 -13.05 -4.92 13.11
C PHE A 180 -12.90 -5.31 11.64
N MET A 181 -13.82 -6.13 11.10
CA MET A 181 -13.89 -6.37 9.67
C MET A 181 -14.25 -5.09 8.91
N ALA A 182 -15.25 -4.35 9.38
CA ALA A 182 -15.65 -3.09 8.77
C ALA A 182 -14.52 -2.04 8.80
N LEU A 183 -13.85 -1.88 9.92
CA LEU A 183 -12.69 -0.97 10.08
C LEU A 183 -11.52 -1.36 9.18
N GLN A 184 -11.22 -2.64 9.08
CA GLN A 184 -10.14 -3.14 8.21
C GLN A 184 -10.40 -2.85 6.73
N ILE A 185 -11.64 -3.08 6.25
CA ILE A 185 -12.02 -2.78 4.85
C ILE A 185 -12.05 -1.27 4.61
N MET A 186 -12.51 -0.49 5.58
CA MET A 186 -12.53 0.98 5.50
C MET A 186 -11.13 1.57 5.31
N ALA A 187 -10.09 0.97 5.91
CA ALA A 187 -8.69 1.37 5.72
C ALA A 187 -8.18 1.18 4.27
N ASN A 188 -8.95 0.51 3.42
CA ASN A 188 -8.86 0.48 1.96
C ASN A 188 -7.54 -0.08 1.40
N HIS A 189 -7.04 -1.18 1.96
CA HIS A 189 -5.93 -1.93 1.36
C HIS A 189 -6.28 -3.41 1.16
N PRO A 190 -7.02 -3.77 0.09
CA PRO A 190 -7.57 -5.11 -0.14
C PRO A 190 -6.52 -6.23 -0.14
N GLN A 191 -5.31 -5.97 -0.64
CA GLN A 191 -4.20 -6.92 -0.67
C GLN A 191 -3.82 -7.41 0.72
N MET A 192 -3.75 -6.51 1.71
CA MET A 192 -3.42 -6.89 3.09
C MET A 192 -4.53 -7.75 3.69
N THR A 193 -5.78 -7.37 3.49
CA THR A 193 -6.94 -8.18 3.92
C THR A 193 -6.92 -9.57 3.30
N TYR A 194 -6.61 -9.67 2.02
CA TYR A 194 -6.50 -10.94 1.30
C TYR A 194 -5.41 -11.84 1.89
N TYR A 195 -4.25 -11.30 2.21
CA TYR A 195 -3.16 -12.04 2.83
C TYR A 195 -3.51 -12.54 4.24
N LEU A 196 -4.21 -11.73 5.02
CA LEU A 196 -4.72 -12.20 6.31
C LEU A 196 -5.69 -13.37 6.15
N PHE A 197 -6.55 -13.35 5.12
CA PHE A 197 -7.50 -14.45 4.87
C PHE A 197 -6.81 -15.73 4.43
N ILE A 198 -5.70 -15.68 3.71
CA ILE A 198 -4.86 -16.87 3.45
C ILE A 198 -4.41 -17.49 4.78
N GLY A 199 -3.90 -16.67 5.71
CA GLY A 199 -3.51 -17.13 7.04
C GLY A 199 -4.68 -17.69 7.85
N LEU A 200 -5.84 -17.02 7.85
CA LEU A 200 -7.06 -17.46 8.53
C LEU A 200 -7.63 -18.76 7.93
N GLY A 201 -7.38 -19.05 6.66
CA GLY A 201 -7.74 -20.33 6.03
C GLY A 201 -7.16 -21.51 6.79
N PHE A 202 -5.90 -21.41 7.23
CA PHE A 202 -5.28 -22.43 8.08
C PHE A 202 -5.93 -22.55 9.46
N PHE A 203 -6.36 -21.42 10.04
CA PHE A 203 -7.10 -21.43 11.29
C PHE A 203 -8.43 -22.17 11.15
N PHE A 204 -9.23 -21.84 10.16
CA PHE A 204 -10.53 -22.52 9.92
C PHE A 204 -10.35 -23.99 9.60
N LEU A 205 -9.36 -24.35 8.79
CA LEU A 205 -9.02 -25.76 8.52
C LEU A 205 -8.62 -26.50 9.80
N SER A 206 -7.79 -25.90 10.64
CA SER A 206 -7.36 -26.45 11.92
C SER A 206 -8.55 -26.68 12.87
N GLU A 207 -9.49 -25.74 12.95
CA GLU A 207 -10.69 -25.89 13.79
C GLU A 207 -11.64 -26.96 13.23
N LEU A 208 -11.78 -27.06 11.91
CA LEU A 208 -12.53 -28.14 11.25
C LEU A 208 -11.92 -29.51 11.57
N LEU A 209 -10.62 -29.66 11.34
CA LEU A 209 -9.91 -30.89 11.65
C LEU A 209 -9.98 -31.25 13.14
N ARG A 210 -9.93 -30.25 14.02
CA ARG A 210 -10.11 -30.45 15.46
C ARG A 210 -11.51 -30.94 15.80
N ALA A 211 -12.55 -30.36 15.16
CA ALA A 211 -13.93 -30.82 15.35
C ALA A 211 -14.12 -32.25 14.85
N ILE A 212 -13.53 -32.62 13.71
CA ILE A 212 -13.63 -33.95 13.12
C ILE A 212 -12.83 -35.01 13.91
N LEU A 213 -11.57 -34.72 14.20
CA LEU A 213 -10.62 -35.72 14.68
C LEU A 213 -10.57 -35.85 16.21
N LYS A 214 -10.82 -34.71 16.94
CA LYS A 214 -10.57 -34.66 18.39
C LYS A 214 -11.81 -34.41 19.22
N THR A 215 -12.55 -33.32 18.98
CA THR A 215 -13.61 -32.88 19.90
C THR A 215 -14.98 -33.46 19.58
N LYS A 216 -15.22 -33.84 18.34
CA LYS A 216 -16.54 -34.28 17.82
C LYS A 216 -17.65 -33.24 18.03
N ASP A 217 -17.30 -31.99 18.33
CA ASP A 217 -18.24 -30.87 18.60
C ASP A 217 -18.55 -30.11 17.30
N TYR A 218 -19.21 -30.78 16.38
CA TYR A 218 -19.62 -30.24 15.10
C TYR A 218 -20.57 -29.06 15.25
N LYS A 219 -21.49 -29.15 16.24
CA LYS A 219 -22.45 -28.08 16.52
C LYS A 219 -21.76 -26.75 16.82
N HIS A 220 -20.75 -26.78 17.70
CA HIS A 220 -19.97 -25.57 18.01
C HIS A 220 -19.23 -25.06 16.78
N PHE A 221 -18.60 -25.93 15.98
CA PHE A 221 -17.87 -25.52 14.78
C PHE A 221 -18.82 -24.80 13.79
N PHE A 222 -19.96 -25.42 13.45
CA PHE A 222 -20.89 -24.81 12.48
C PHE A 222 -21.52 -23.50 12.99
N ILE A 223 -21.90 -23.44 14.27
CA ILE A 223 -22.41 -22.19 14.88
C ILE A 223 -21.32 -21.10 14.84
N SER A 224 -20.10 -21.44 15.21
CA SER A 224 -18.98 -20.48 15.19
C SER A 224 -18.70 -19.96 13.79
N THR A 225 -18.69 -20.88 12.81
CA THR A 225 -18.48 -20.52 11.39
C THR A 225 -19.60 -19.62 10.88
N ALA A 226 -20.87 -19.94 11.21
CA ALA A 226 -22.01 -19.10 10.82
C ALA A 226 -21.94 -17.70 11.46
N VAL A 227 -21.65 -17.63 12.76
CA VAL A 227 -21.53 -16.34 13.47
C VAL A 227 -20.43 -15.47 12.88
N VAL A 228 -19.24 -16.05 12.66
CA VAL A 228 -18.10 -15.33 12.06
C VAL A 228 -18.41 -14.97 10.60
N GLY A 229 -18.98 -15.88 9.82
CA GLY A 229 -19.33 -15.64 8.42
C GLY A 229 -20.35 -14.49 8.27
N ILE A 230 -21.44 -14.51 9.04
CA ILE A 230 -22.44 -13.40 9.03
C ILE A 230 -21.78 -12.09 9.46
N ALA A 231 -20.97 -12.10 10.52
CA ALA A 231 -20.26 -10.92 10.99
C ALA A 231 -19.32 -10.33 9.93
N MET A 232 -18.57 -11.18 9.23
CA MET A 232 -17.68 -10.75 8.14
C MET A 232 -18.47 -10.16 6.97
N VAL A 233 -19.56 -10.81 6.55
CA VAL A 233 -20.43 -10.32 5.46
C VAL A 233 -21.04 -8.96 5.81
N LEU A 234 -21.48 -8.75 7.05
CA LEU A 234 -22.00 -7.45 7.49
C LEU A 234 -20.88 -6.38 7.52
N GLY A 235 -19.71 -6.72 8.02
CA GLY A 235 -18.56 -5.81 8.01
C GLY A 235 -18.13 -5.39 6.60
N LEU A 236 -18.13 -6.33 5.65
CA LEU A 236 -17.94 -6.05 4.22
C LEU A 236 -19.07 -5.17 3.68
N GLY A 237 -20.31 -5.54 3.98
CA GLY A 237 -21.51 -4.83 3.54
C GLY A 237 -21.52 -3.36 3.96
N MET A 238 -21.07 -3.03 5.16
CA MET A 238 -20.95 -1.64 5.64
C MET A 238 -19.99 -0.77 4.79
N ASN A 239 -19.11 -1.38 4.00
CA ASN A 239 -18.16 -0.70 3.12
C ASN A 239 -18.52 -0.87 1.63
N SER A 240 -19.74 -1.30 1.30
CA SER A 240 -20.12 -1.63 -0.08
C SER A 240 -19.96 -0.46 -1.03
N GLN A 241 -20.20 0.78 -0.59
CA GLN A 241 -19.99 1.96 -1.44
C GLN A 241 -18.55 2.04 -1.96
N ARG A 242 -17.56 1.88 -1.09
CA ARG A 242 -16.15 1.85 -1.43
C ARG A 242 -15.75 0.60 -2.21
N MET A 243 -16.23 -0.56 -1.75
CA MET A 243 -15.84 -1.84 -2.35
C MET A 243 -16.37 -2.00 -3.78
N LEU A 244 -17.63 -1.64 -4.03
CA LEU A 244 -18.23 -1.76 -5.36
C LEU A 244 -17.60 -0.77 -6.34
N SER A 245 -17.34 0.48 -5.92
CA SER A 245 -16.65 1.47 -6.74
C SER A 245 -15.24 1.02 -7.12
N ASN A 246 -14.48 0.48 -6.15
CA ASN A 246 -13.15 -0.08 -6.43
C ASN A 246 -13.23 -1.32 -7.33
N ALA A 247 -14.21 -2.20 -7.15
CA ALA A 247 -14.38 -3.41 -7.96
C ALA A 247 -14.75 -3.08 -9.41
N GLU A 248 -15.55 -2.03 -9.65
CA GLU A 248 -15.85 -1.49 -10.98
C GLU A 248 -14.59 -0.89 -11.60
N TYR A 249 -13.91 -0.01 -10.88
CA TYR A 249 -12.71 0.68 -11.34
C TYR A 249 -11.58 -0.27 -11.72
N VAL A 250 -11.29 -1.26 -10.87
CA VAL A 250 -10.18 -2.23 -11.08
C VAL A 250 -10.31 -2.97 -12.41
N LYS A 251 -11.53 -3.19 -12.92
CA LYS A 251 -11.75 -3.86 -14.21
C LYS A 251 -11.15 -3.07 -15.39
N GLU A 252 -11.16 -1.75 -15.28
CA GLU A 252 -10.72 -0.83 -16.33
C GLU A 252 -9.24 -0.40 -16.19
N THR A 253 -8.58 -0.87 -15.12
CA THR A 253 -7.17 -0.52 -14.83
C THR A 253 -6.19 -1.59 -15.32
N VAL A 254 -4.89 -1.33 -15.17
CA VAL A 254 -3.80 -2.29 -15.39
C VAL A 254 -3.97 -3.63 -14.64
N ARG A 255 -4.87 -3.67 -13.66
CA ARG A 255 -5.23 -4.88 -12.88
C ARG A 255 -6.42 -5.64 -13.48
N GLY A 256 -7.06 -5.07 -14.50
CA GLY A 256 -8.17 -5.67 -15.26
C GLY A 256 -7.70 -6.64 -16.35
N LYS A 257 -8.57 -6.88 -17.33
CA LYS A 257 -8.26 -7.70 -18.51
C LYS A 257 -7.29 -6.93 -19.42
N GLN A 258 -6.31 -7.61 -20.01
CA GLN A 258 -5.48 -7.04 -21.06
C GLN A 258 -6.32 -6.77 -22.30
N ILE A 259 -6.14 -5.58 -22.91
CA ILE A 259 -6.86 -5.14 -24.12
C ILE A 259 -6.04 -5.46 -25.36
N LEU A 260 -4.74 -5.10 -25.35
CA LEU A 260 -3.83 -5.37 -26.45
C LEU A 260 -3.37 -6.83 -26.40
N LYS A 261 -3.42 -7.50 -27.56
CA LYS A 261 -2.89 -8.84 -27.71
C LYS A 261 -1.40 -8.79 -28.00
N SER A 262 -0.62 -9.57 -27.28
CA SER A 262 0.81 -9.75 -27.57
C SER A 262 1.02 -10.53 -28.88
N SER A 263 2.00 -10.15 -29.69
CA SER A 263 2.35 -10.78 -30.95
C SER A 263 2.81 -12.25 -30.86
N GLY A 264 2.93 -12.81 -29.66
CA GLY A 264 3.46 -14.15 -29.37
C GLY A 264 2.44 -15.22 -29.01
N GLY A 265 1.13 -15.00 -29.20
CA GLY A 265 0.11 -16.03 -28.95
C GLY A 265 -0.09 -16.39 -27.47
N GLN A 266 0.32 -15.56 -26.53
CA GLN A 266 0.06 -15.74 -25.10
C GLN A 266 -1.45 -15.74 -24.82
N LYS A 267 -1.89 -16.66 -23.94
CA LYS A 267 -3.28 -16.72 -23.45
C LYS A 267 -3.72 -15.38 -22.92
N ASP A 268 -4.99 -15.03 -23.13
CA ASP A 268 -5.64 -13.86 -22.52
C ASP A 268 -5.37 -13.82 -20.99
N ILE A 269 -4.44 -13.00 -20.57
CA ILE A 269 -4.11 -12.87 -19.15
C ILE A 269 -5.16 -11.98 -18.48
N GLN A 270 -5.91 -12.54 -17.56
CA GLN A 270 -6.79 -11.77 -16.66
C GLN A 270 -5.97 -11.30 -15.47
N GLY A 271 -5.62 -10.02 -15.43
CA GLY A 271 -4.84 -9.45 -14.35
C GLY A 271 -3.58 -8.75 -14.80
N MET A 272 -2.64 -8.63 -13.88
CA MET A 272 -1.30 -8.10 -14.17
C MET A 272 -0.45 -9.18 -14.86
N ASP A 273 0.58 -8.76 -15.59
CA ASP A 273 1.58 -9.67 -16.11
C ASP A 273 2.45 -10.27 -14.96
N LYS A 274 3.02 -11.46 -15.20
CA LYS A 274 3.78 -12.19 -14.19
C LYS A 274 4.99 -11.40 -13.68
N GLY A 275 5.69 -10.68 -14.56
CA GLY A 275 6.82 -9.83 -14.20
C GLY A 275 6.42 -8.72 -13.21
N SER A 276 5.32 -8.03 -13.50
CA SER A 276 4.78 -7.00 -12.60
C SER A 276 4.29 -7.57 -11.27
N ILE A 277 3.69 -8.78 -11.26
CA ILE A 277 3.27 -9.43 -10.02
C ILE A 277 4.46 -9.74 -9.14
N THR A 278 5.54 -10.29 -9.72
CA THR A 278 6.70 -10.84 -8.99
C THR A 278 7.85 -9.85 -8.82
N MET A 279 7.73 -8.61 -9.30
CA MET A 279 8.82 -7.63 -9.31
C MET A 279 9.48 -7.42 -7.94
N TRP A 280 8.72 -7.39 -6.84
CA TRP A 280 9.23 -7.29 -5.47
C TRP A 280 9.17 -8.65 -4.77
N SER A 281 9.82 -9.64 -5.34
CA SER A 281 10.00 -10.95 -4.73
C SER A 281 11.08 -10.90 -3.65
N TYR A 282 10.82 -11.59 -2.55
CA TYR A 282 11.76 -11.67 -1.44
C TYR A 282 12.81 -12.75 -1.70
N GLY A 283 14.06 -12.46 -1.44
CA GLY A 283 15.12 -13.47 -1.56
C GLY A 283 14.91 -14.61 -0.55
N VAL A 284 15.22 -15.84 -0.95
CA VAL A 284 15.12 -16.98 -0.04
C VAL A 284 16.00 -16.76 1.20
N THR A 285 17.23 -16.37 0.99
CA THR A 285 18.20 -16.05 2.06
C THR A 285 17.82 -14.76 2.79
N GLU A 286 17.19 -13.82 2.10
CA GLU A 286 16.67 -12.56 2.67
C GLU A 286 15.65 -12.81 3.79
N THR A 287 15.00 -13.99 3.84
CA THR A 287 14.12 -14.41 4.95
C THR A 287 14.82 -14.33 6.31
N LEU A 288 16.13 -14.46 6.36
CA LEU A 288 16.90 -14.32 7.61
C LEU A 288 16.96 -12.87 8.12
N ASN A 289 16.56 -11.87 7.31
CA ASN A 289 16.38 -10.50 7.79
C ASN A 289 15.33 -10.40 8.91
N LEU A 290 14.38 -11.33 8.98
CA LEU A 290 13.45 -11.40 10.12
C LEU A 290 14.18 -11.52 11.47
N PHE A 291 15.40 -12.09 11.46
CA PHE A 291 16.22 -12.37 12.65
C PHE A 291 17.48 -11.50 12.74
N ILE A 292 18.13 -11.17 11.62
CA ILE A 292 19.34 -10.31 11.55
C ILE A 292 19.04 -9.16 10.60
N PRO A 293 18.86 -7.91 11.08
CA PRO A 293 18.23 -6.84 10.30
C PRO A 293 19.03 -6.39 9.08
N ARG A 294 20.36 -6.49 9.09
CA ARG A 294 21.24 -6.09 7.97
C ARG A 294 21.97 -7.28 7.35
N LEU A 295 21.31 -8.44 7.27
CA LEU A 295 21.89 -9.58 6.55
C LEU A 295 22.03 -9.25 5.05
N MET A 296 21.00 -8.65 4.43
CA MET A 296 21.03 -8.17 3.04
C MET A 296 21.26 -6.65 2.94
N GLY A 297 21.82 -6.02 3.99
CA GLY A 297 21.99 -4.58 4.07
C GLY A 297 20.78 -3.82 4.58
N GLY A 298 20.77 -2.51 4.33
CA GLY A 298 19.72 -1.60 4.80
C GLY A 298 18.65 -1.28 3.76
N ALA A 299 18.31 0.01 3.61
CA ALA A 299 17.44 0.49 2.52
C ALA A 299 18.24 0.63 1.22
N SER A 300 17.55 0.52 0.06
CA SER A 300 18.21 0.66 -1.24
C SER A 300 18.79 2.05 -1.49
N GLN A 301 18.20 3.09 -0.87
CA GLN A 301 18.70 4.47 -0.95
C GLN A 301 19.46 4.89 0.32
N GLU A 302 19.86 3.93 1.15
CA GLU A 302 20.67 4.22 2.32
C GLU A 302 22.08 4.61 1.86
N GLU A 303 22.41 5.87 2.04
CA GLU A 303 23.78 6.33 1.93
C GLU A 303 24.64 5.60 2.97
N GLY A 304 25.76 5.05 2.58
CA GLY A 304 26.69 4.44 3.54
C GLY A 304 27.09 5.46 4.61
N SER A 305 27.82 5.03 5.64
CA SER A 305 28.40 5.99 6.59
C SER A 305 29.31 6.99 5.85
N ASP A 306 29.43 8.21 6.38
CA ASP A 306 30.32 9.23 5.80
C ASP A 306 31.71 8.65 5.47
N LYS A 307 32.26 7.83 6.38
CA LYS A 307 33.50 7.11 6.15
C LYS A 307 33.49 6.15 4.97
N MET A 308 32.32 5.48 4.74
CA MET A 308 32.16 4.57 3.61
C MET A 308 32.16 5.37 2.30
N THR A 309 31.39 6.45 2.27
CA THR A 309 31.28 7.33 1.10
C THR A 309 32.60 8.02 0.78
N GLU A 310 33.30 8.58 1.77
CA GLU A 310 34.63 9.19 1.63
C GLU A 310 35.66 8.17 1.09
N LYS A 311 35.68 6.97 1.64
CA LYS A 311 36.64 5.94 1.21
C LYS A 311 36.33 5.42 -0.19
N LEU A 312 35.06 5.26 -0.56
CA LEU A 312 34.66 4.93 -1.95
C LEU A 312 35.12 6.03 -2.91
N GLN A 313 34.86 7.29 -2.56
CA GLN A 313 35.28 8.43 -3.36
C GLN A 313 36.78 8.47 -3.54
N GLN A 314 37.56 8.23 -2.49
CA GLN A 314 39.03 8.11 -2.54
C GLN A 314 39.44 6.96 -3.47
N LEU A 315 38.88 5.75 -3.31
CA LEU A 315 39.20 4.59 -4.15
C LEU A 315 38.91 4.84 -5.62
N VAL A 316 37.80 5.51 -5.93
CA VAL A 316 37.44 5.88 -7.30
C VAL A 316 38.42 6.92 -7.85
N GLN A 317 38.80 7.95 -7.07
CA GLN A 317 39.73 8.98 -7.47
C GLN A 317 41.14 8.41 -7.71
N GLU A 318 41.59 7.50 -6.87
CA GLU A 318 42.93 6.87 -6.99
C GLU A 318 43.08 5.99 -8.25
N ASN A 319 41.96 5.47 -8.80
CA ASN A 319 41.97 4.51 -9.91
C ASN A 319 41.37 5.02 -11.21
N ALA A 320 40.65 6.15 -11.19
CA ALA A 320 40.03 6.74 -12.37
C ALA A 320 41.05 7.51 -13.20
N THR A 321 40.87 7.51 -14.52
CA THR A 321 41.73 8.20 -15.48
C THR A 321 41.26 9.63 -15.77
N SER A 322 40.01 9.97 -15.42
CA SER A 322 39.45 11.29 -15.64
C SER A 322 38.39 11.65 -14.59
N GLN A 323 38.13 12.96 -14.40
CA GLN A 323 37.08 13.45 -13.52
C GLN A 323 35.68 13.03 -13.98
N GLU A 324 35.50 12.86 -15.30
CA GLU A 324 34.23 12.38 -15.85
C GLU A 324 33.96 10.91 -15.46
N GLU A 325 35.01 10.08 -15.48
CA GLU A 325 34.94 8.68 -15.00
C GLU A 325 34.61 8.62 -13.51
N VAL A 326 35.26 9.47 -12.67
CA VAL A 326 34.92 9.60 -11.25
C VAL A 326 33.42 9.91 -11.07
N ASN A 327 32.91 10.94 -11.77
CA ASN A 327 31.54 11.37 -11.67
C ASN A 327 30.54 10.29 -12.12
N ASN A 328 30.83 9.59 -13.22
CA ASN A 328 29.98 8.53 -13.75
C ASN A 328 29.96 7.32 -12.81
N MET A 329 31.12 6.93 -12.26
CA MET A 329 31.25 5.82 -11.35
C MET A 329 30.58 6.11 -10.00
N MET A 330 30.78 7.28 -9.43
CA MET A 330 30.10 7.72 -8.21
C MET A 330 28.59 7.79 -8.41
N LYS A 331 28.13 8.32 -9.54
CA LYS A 331 26.70 8.35 -9.88
C LYS A 331 26.09 6.94 -10.02
N GLY A 332 26.84 5.99 -10.55
CA GLY A 332 26.42 4.58 -10.62
C GLY A 332 26.35 3.90 -9.25
N LEU A 333 27.22 4.32 -8.31
CA LEU A 333 27.27 3.77 -6.94
C LEU A 333 26.21 4.37 -6.00
N THR A 334 25.69 5.57 -6.28
CA THR A 334 24.74 6.29 -5.38
C THR A 334 23.35 5.63 -5.24
N GLY A 335 23.10 4.45 -5.78
CA GLY A 335 21.78 3.82 -5.75
C GLY A 335 21.62 2.61 -4.82
N SER A 336 22.70 1.99 -4.32
CA SER A 336 22.59 0.73 -3.54
C SER A 336 23.87 0.40 -2.79
N LEU A 337 24.39 1.32 -1.98
CA LEU A 337 25.64 1.07 -1.26
C LEU A 337 25.52 -0.06 -0.23
N THR A 338 24.41 -0.12 0.47
CA THR A 338 24.25 -1.06 1.58
C THR A 338 23.38 -2.27 1.23
N TYR A 339 22.30 -2.10 0.47
CA TYR A 339 21.39 -3.19 0.10
C TYR A 339 21.92 -4.00 -1.08
N TRP A 340 21.85 -5.33 -0.97
CA TRP A 340 22.29 -6.28 -2.00
C TRP A 340 21.35 -7.49 -2.15
N GLY A 341 20.11 -7.36 -1.67
CA GLY A 341 19.07 -8.40 -1.82
C GLY A 341 18.40 -8.38 -3.19
N ASP A 342 17.43 -9.30 -3.37
CA ASP A 342 16.78 -9.59 -4.67
C ASP A 342 15.72 -8.57 -5.08
N GLN A 343 15.27 -7.70 -4.17
CA GLN A 343 14.22 -6.74 -4.49
C GLN A 343 14.78 -5.57 -5.30
N PRO A 344 14.06 -5.04 -6.31
CA PRO A 344 14.54 -3.90 -7.11
C PRO A 344 14.68 -2.61 -6.29
N GLY A 345 14.07 -2.57 -5.12
CA GLY A 345 14.20 -1.48 -4.16
C GLY A 345 13.44 -1.79 -2.89
N THR A 346 14.02 -1.41 -1.75
CA THR A 346 13.40 -1.55 -0.43
C THR A 346 13.69 -0.32 0.42
N SER A 347 12.74 0.06 1.28
CA SER A 347 12.95 1.10 2.30
C SER A 347 13.55 0.55 3.59
N GLY A 348 13.95 -0.73 3.61
CA GLY A 348 14.59 -1.41 4.73
C GLY A 348 14.14 -2.86 4.89
N PRO A 349 14.75 -3.62 5.81
CA PRO A 349 14.48 -5.03 6.03
C PRO A 349 13.15 -5.25 6.78
N ALA A 350 12.44 -6.35 6.46
CA ALA A 350 11.33 -6.84 7.26
C ALA A 350 11.85 -7.52 8.55
N TYR A 351 12.38 -6.74 9.49
CA TYR A 351 12.95 -7.23 10.73
C TYR A 351 11.90 -7.34 11.84
N GLN A 352 11.82 -8.51 12.45
CA GLN A 352 10.82 -8.78 13.49
C GLN A 352 11.39 -8.78 14.91
N GLY A 353 12.71 -8.79 15.02
CA GLY A 353 13.42 -8.87 16.30
C GLY A 353 14.04 -10.24 16.57
N ALA A 354 15.31 -10.27 16.94
CA ALA A 354 16.03 -11.52 17.21
C ALA A 354 15.36 -12.33 18.34
N ILE A 355 14.90 -11.65 19.38
CA ILE A 355 14.21 -12.26 20.52
C ILE A 355 12.85 -12.82 20.10
N VAL A 356 12.12 -12.08 19.28
CA VAL A 356 10.77 -12.49 18.85
C VAL A 356 10.84 -13.75 18.00
N VAL A 357 11.76 -13.82 17.04
CA VAL A 357 11.98 -15.00 16.20
C VAL A 357 12.44 -16.21 17.04
N PHE A 358 13.40 -16.00 17.94
CA PHE A 358 13.84 -17.05 18.88
C PHE A 358 12.69 -17.57 19.73
N LEU A 359 11.88 -16.69 20.32
CA LEU A 359 10.71 -17.08 21.11
C LEU A 359 9.61 -17.70 20.25
N ALA A 360 9.46 -17.30 18.98
CA ALA A 360 8.52 -17.95 18.06
C ALA A 360 8.94 -19.40 17.76
N ILE A 361 10.24 -19.66 17.53
CA ILE A 361 10.77 -21.02 17.36
C ILE A 361 10.47 -21.85 18.60
N LEU A 362 10.78 -21.35 19.81
CA LEU A 362 10.42 -22.01 21.06
C LEU A 362 8.90 -22.20 21.19
N GLY A 363 8.12 -21.23 20.71
CA GLY A 363 6.67 -21.25 20.70
C GLY A 363 6.09 -22.43 19.93
N PHE A 364 6.71 -22.82 18.84
CA PHE A 364 6.29 -24.01 18.08
C PHE A 364 6.50 -25.32 18.86
N PHE A 365 7.37 -25.36 19.83
CA PHE A 365 7.50 -26.52 20.72
C PHE A 365 6.56 -26.44 21.92
N PHE A 366 6.36 -25.27 22.50
CA PHE A 366 5.63 -25.12 23.76
C PHE A 366 4.14 -24.76 23.59
N ALA A 367 3.71 -24.08 22.53
CA ALA A 367 2.32 -23.65 22.36
C ALA A 367 1.32 -24.83 22.31
N TRP A 368 0.08 -24.56 22.73
CA TRP A 368 -0.99 -25.56 22.61
C TRP A 368 -1.22 -25.95 21.15
N PRO A 369 -1.54 -27.23 20.86
CA PRO A 369 -1.77 -27.71 19.49
C PRO A 369 -2.82 -26.91 18.71
N LYS A 370 -3.85 -26.37 19.40
CA LYS A 370 -4.89 -25.52 18.79
C LYS A 370 -4.38 -24.20 18.21
N TYR A 371 -3.17 -23.75 18.60
CA TYR A 371 -2.51 -22.57 18.02
C TYR A 371 -1.34 -22.96 17.11
N ARG A 372 -0.54 -23.95 17.53
CA ARG A 372 0.72 -24.33 16.90
C ARG A 372 0.60 -24.62 15.40
N TRP A 373 -0.32 -25.51 15.03
CA TRP A 373 -0.31 -26.09 13.69
C TRP A 373 -0.79 -25.15 12.60
N TRP A 374 -1.84 -24.38 12.88
CA TRP A 374 -2.30 -23.40 11.90
C TRP A 374 -1.34 -22.22 11.77
N ILE A 375 -0.71 -21.78 12.87
CA ILE A 375 0.30 -20.71 12.83
C ILE A 375 1.52 -21.21 12.04
N LEU A 376 1.98 -22.43 12.27
CA LEU A 376 3.10 -23.01 11.52
C LEU A 376 2.77 -23.09 10.01
N GLY A 377 1.63 -23.68 9.65
CA GLY A 377 1.23 -23.83 8.25
C GLY A 377 1.05 -22.48 7.54
N ALA A 378 0.39 -21.53 8.20
CA ALA A 378 0.23 -20.18 7.66
C ALA A 378 1.57 -19.45 7.49
N SER A 379 2.47 -19.56 8.49
CA SER A 379 3.79 -18.90 8.42
C SER A 379 4.67 -19.49 7.31
N VAL A 380 4.73 -20.81 7.19
CA VAL A 380 5.51 -21.47 6.13
C VAL A 380 4.99 -21.09 4.75
N LEU A 381 3.67 -21.20 4.52
CA LEU A 381 3.09 -20.85 3.22
C LEU A 381 3.34 -19.38 2.87
N THR A 382 3.15 -18.46 3.82
CA THR A 382 3.30 -17.03 3.52
C THR A 382 4.75 -16.63 3.31
N ILE A 383 5.72 -17.25 3.99
CA ILE A 383 7.14 -17.08 3.68
C ILE A 383 7.46 -17.58 2.26
N MET A 384 7.01 -18.77 1.89
CA MET A 384 7.23 -19.34 0.55
C MET A 384 6.58 -18.49 -0.55
N LEU A 385 5.39 -17.92 -0.30
CA LEU A 385 4.74 -16.99 -1.24
C LEU A 385 5.46 -15.64 -1.34
N ALA A 386 6.12 -15.18 -0.26
CA ALA A 386 6.92 -13.97 -0.31
C ALA A 386 8.13 -14.10 -1.25
N TRP A 387 8.65 -15.32 -1.45
CA TRP A 387 9.76 -15.57 -2.38
C TRP A 387 9.40 -15.31 -3.84
N GLY A 388 8.11 -15.29 -4.20
CA GLY A 388 7.63 -14.88 -5.53
C GLY A 388 8.38 -15.55 -6.69
N SER A 389 9.16 -14.79 -7.49
CA SER A 389 9.98 -15.31 -8.58
C SER A 389 11.06 -16.30 -8.13
N ASN A 390 11.50 -16.22 -6.88
CA ASN A 390 12.51 -17.14 -6.33
C ASN A 390 11.92 -18.51 -5.98
N PHE A 391 10.58 -18.67 -6.09
CA PHE A 391 9.90 -19.96 -5.96
C PHE A 391 8.66 -20.04 -6.91
N MET A 392 8.94 -19.97 -8.22
CA MET A 392 7.92 -19.91 -9.28
C MET A 392 6.89 -21.05 -9.25
N PRO A 393 7.22 -22.33 -8.95
CA PRO A 393 6.20 -23.39 -8.97
C PRO A 393 5.00 -23.12 -8.07
N LEU A 394 5.22 -22.56 -6.86
CA LEU A 394 4.16 -22.18 -5.96
C LEU A 394 3.48 -20.87 -6.41
N THR A 395 4.27 -19.93 -6.87
CA THR A 395 3.78 -18.62 -7.32
C THR A 395 2.89 -18.75 -8.55
N ASP A 396 3.26 -19.58 -9.54
CA ASP A 396 2.44 -19.89 -10.71
C ASP A 396 1.14 -20.57 -10.32
N PHE A 397 1.18 -21.54 -9.40
CA PHE A 397 -0.04 -22.15 -8.89
C PHE A 397 -1.01 -21.12 -8.31
N PHE A 398 -0.51 -20.15 -7.52
CA PHE A 398 -1.35 -19.10 -6.96
C PHE A 398 -1.85 -18.11 -8.01
N ILE A 399 -1.03 -17.71 -8.97
CA ILE A 399 -1.42 -16.82 -10.06
C ILE A 399 -2.52 -17.44 -10.92
N ASP A 400 -2.40 -18.73 -11.25
CA ASP A 400 -3.27 -19.39 -12.21
C ASP A 400 -4.56 -19.94 -11.57
N TYR A 401 -4.51 -20.41 -10.33
CA TYR A 401 -5.63 -21.13 -9.71
C TYR A 401 -6.24 -20.48 -8.48
N VAL A 402 -5.52 -19.58 -7.77
CA VAL A 402 -6.08 -18.96 -6.57
C VAL A 402 -6.74 -17.61 -6.92
N PRO A 403 -8.06 -17.48 -6.72
CA PRO A 403 -8.79 -16.30 -7.16
C PRO A 403 -8.19 -15.00 -6.63
N VAL A 404 -8.15 -13.96 -7.48
CA VAL A 404 -7.73 -12.59 -7.12
C VAL A 404 -6.22 -12.42 -6.88
N TYR A 405 -5.44 -13.49 -6.71
CA TYR A 405 -3.98 -13.38 -6.45
C TYR A 405 -3.26 -12.59 -7.55
N ASN A 406 -3.65 -12.79 -8.82
CA ASN A 406 -3.10 -12.10 -9.99
C ASN A 406 -3.49 -10.61 -10.13
N LYS A 407 -4.19 -10.04 -9.15
CA LYS A 407 -4.51 -8.60 -9.06
C LYS A 407 -3.54 -7.84 -8.16
N PHE A 408 -2.66 -8.54 -7.45
CA PHE A 408 -1.73 -7.98 -6.49
C PHE A 408 -0.29 -8.10 -6.96
N ARG A 409 0.55 -7.16 -6.53
CA ARG A 409 2.00 -7.14 -6.79
C ARG A 409 2.78 -7.14 -5.49
N ALA A 410 4.11 -7.23 -5.58
CA ALA A 410 5.01 -7.22 -4.45
C ALA A 410 4.71 -8.36 -3.44
N PRO A 411 5.04 -9.61 -3.82
CA PRO A 411 4.78 -10.79 -2.99
C PRO A 411 5.40 -10.70 -1.59
N SER A 412 6.56 -10.04 -1.45
CA SER A 412 7.21 -9.80 -0.15
C SER A 412 6.27 -9.19 0.91
N SER A 413 5.25 -8.44 0.48
CA SER A 413 4.27 -7.84 1.40
C SER A 413 3.43 -8.85 2.19
N ILE A 414 3.38 -10.14 1.78
CA ILE A 414 2.64 -11.18 2.50
C ILE A 414 3.31 -11.54 3.84
N LEU A 415 4.58 -11.18 4.04
CA LEU A 415 5.29 -11.36 5.31
C LEU A 415 4.57 -10.68 6.49
N VAL A 416 3.68 -9.72 6.23
CA VAL A 416 2.83 -9.12 7.27
C VAL A 416 2.03 -10.14 8.07
N VAL A 417 1.73 -11.30 7.49
CA VAL A 417 1.08 -12.41 8.21
C VAL A 417 2.05 -13.02 9.23
N VAL A 418 3.31 -13.19 8.86
CA VAL A 418 4.38 -13.67 9.76
C VAL A 418 4.63 -12.65 10.87
N GLU A 419 4.59 -11.34 10.52
CA GLU A 419 4.72 -10.24 11.48
C GLU A 419 3.65 -10.28 12.60
N LEU A 420 2.45 -10.77 12.30
CA LEU A 420 1.40 -11.02 13.29
C LEU A 420 1.61 -12.34 14.04
N LEU A 421 1.94 -13.42 13.32
CA LEU A 421 1.89 -14.78 13.85
C LEU A 421 3.08 -15.13 14.74
N PHE A 422 4.28 -14.60 14.46
CA PHE A 422 5.47 -14.88 15.27
C PHE A 422 5.38 -14.27 16.69
N PRO A 423 5.03 -12.99 16.87
CA PRO A 423 4.75 -12.45 18.21
C PRO A 423 3.65 -13.24 18.93
N PHE A 424 2.63 -13.68 18.18
CA PHE A 424 1.51 -14.40 18.78
C PHE A 424 1.92 -15.78 19.31
N ILE A 425 2.64 -16.57 18.52
CA ILE A 425 3.13 -17.88 18.97
C ILE A 425 4.21 -17.74 20.06
N ALA A 426 5.04 -16.69 19.99
CA ALA A 426 6.08 -16.39 20.96
C ALA A 426 5.50 -16.19 22.38
N ILE A 427 4.47 -15.34 22.52
CA ILE A 427 3.84 -15.10 23.83
C ILE A 427 3.07 -16.31 24.34
N ILE A 428 2.46 -17.10 23.48
CA ILE A 428 1.78 -18.34 23.87
C ILE A 428 2.80 -19.37 24.38
N GLY A 429 3.91 -19.54 23.65
CA GLY A 429 4.98 -20.44 24.05
C GLY A 429 5.62 -20.02 25.37
N LEU A 430 5.96 -18.75 25.50
CA LEU A 430 6.55 -18.18 26.71
C LEU A 430 5.60 -18.31 27.91
N TYR A 431 4.31 -18.04 27.72
CA TYR A 431 3.29 -18.24 28.75
C TYR A 431 3.26 -19.68 29.24
N ARG A 432 3.19 -20.66 28.34
CA ARG A 432 3.19 -22.07 28.69
C ARG A 432 4.51 -22.54 29.32
N PHE A 433 5.62 -22.06 28.81
CA PHE A 433 6.93 -22.40 29.39
C PHE A 433 6.99 -22.05 30.88
N PHE A 434 6.46 -20.89 31.27
CA PHE A 434 6.50 -20.45 32.68
C PHE A 434 5.37 -20.99 33.55
N THR A 435 4.18 -21.29 32.97
CA THR A 435 2.97 -21.55 33.78
C THR A 435 2.40 -22.95 33.62
N ASP A 436 2.80 -23.73 32.61
CA ASP A 436 2.26 -25.07 32.37
C ASP A 436 3.09 -26.13 33.10
N GLU A 437 2.51 -26.70 34.16
CA GLU A 437 3.13 -27.75 34.96
C GLU A 437 3.17 -29.10 34.24
N LYS A 438 2.38 -29.30 33.18
CA LYS A 438 2.41 -30.52 32.34
C LYS A 438 3.68 -30.63 31.50
N LEU A 439 4.41 -29.50 31.30
CA LEU A 439 5.69 -29.50 30.65
C LEU A 439 6.79 -29.77 31.68
N THR A 440 7.40 -30.97 31.58
CA THR A 440 8.47 -31.35 32.52
C THR A 440 9.69 -30.44 32.45
N ALA A 441 10.40 -30.27 33.56
CA ALA A 441 11.61 -29.43 33.59
C ALA A 441 12.68 -29.94 32.60
N GLU A 442 12.79 -31.27 32.45
CA GLU A 442 13.71 -31.90 31.50
C GLU A 442 13.36 -31.53 30.04
N TYR A 443 12.07 -31.61 29.65
CA TYR A 443 11.61 -31.23 28.31
C TYR A 443 11.85 -29.72 28.06
N LYS A 444 11.50 -28.86 29.00
CA LYS A 444 11.75 -27.43 28.93
C LYS A 444 13.24 -27.14 28.75
N GLN A 445 14.11 -27.78 29.53
CA GLN A 445 15.56 -27.62 29.44
C GLN A 445 16.09 -28.11 28.11
N LYS A 446 15.70 -29.29 27.67
CA LYS A 446 16.14 -29.91 26.41
C LYS A 446 15.81 -28.99 25.21
N VAL A 447 14.54 -28.57 25.09
CA VAL A 447 14.09 -27.71 24.00
C VAL A 447 14.80 -26.37 24.04
N LEU A 448 14.90 -25.73 25.22
CA LEU A 448 15.58 -24.44 25.36
C LEU A 448 17.04 -24.54 24.94
N THR A 449 17.78 -25.54 25.42
CA THR A 449 19.21 -25.76 25.09
C THR A 449 19.43 -26.01 23.60
N TYR A 450 18.64 -26.92 22.99
CA TYR A 450 18.83 -27.24 21.57
C TYR A 450 18.42 -26.09 20.66
N THR A 451 17.35 -25.37 20.98
CA THR A 451 16.93 -24.21 20.19
C THR A 451 17.97 -23.08 20.31
N THR A 452 18.44 -22.80 21.53
CA THR A 452 19.49 -21.79 21.73
C THR A 452 20.78 -22.20 21.00
N GLY A 453 21.24 -23.43 21.18
CA GLY A 453 22.43 -23.95 20.51
C GLY A 453 22.30 -23.93 18.99
N GLY A 454 21.15 -24.30 18.44
CA GLY A 454 20.89 -24.29 17.01
C GLY A 454 20.91 -22.87 16.42
N VAL A 455 20.16 -21.94 17.04
CA VAL A 455 20.10 -20.53 16.57
C VAL A 455 21.47 -19.87 16.67
N VAL A 456 22.15 -19.98 17.82
CA VAL A 456 23.50 -19.43 18.02
C VAL A 456 24.50 -20.08 17.08
N GLY A 457 24.46 -21.43 16.95
CA GLY A 457 25.36 -22.19 16.09
C GLY A 457 25.25 -21.81 14.62
N ILE A 458 24.02 -21.72 14.08
CA ILE A 458 23.79 -21.27 12.70
C ILE A 458 24.31 -19.83 12.52
N THR A 459 24.01 -18.93 13.46
CA THR A 459 24.48 -17.54 13.39
C THR A 459 26.02 -17.44 13.42
N LEU A 460 26.68 -18.27 14.27
CA LEU A 460 28.14 -18.34 14.30
C LEU A 460 28.74 -18.87 12.98
N ILE A 461 28.11 -19.89 12.37
CA ILE A 461 28.52 -20.39 11.05
C ILE A 461 28.44 -19.27 10.00
N LEU A 462 27.34 -18.49 10.01
CA LEU A 462 27.21 -17.36 9.10
C LEU A 462 28.23 -16.26 9.39
N ILE A 463 28.60 -16.01 10.65
CA ILE A 463 29.66 -15.05 10.99
C ILE A 463 31.03 -15.56 10.50
N LEU A 464 31.34 -16.83 10.65
CA LEU A 464 32.65 -17.38 10.28
C LEU A 464 32.83 -17.57 8.76
N PHE A 465 31.78 -18.00 8.11
CA PHE A 465 31.82 -18.43 6.70
C PHE A 465 30.89 -17.58 5.79
N GLY A 466 30.29 -16.53 6.30
CA GLY A 466 29.26 -15.76 5.58
C GLY A 466 29.75 -15.14 4.28
N LYS A 467 31.00 -14.64 4.23
CA LYS A 467 31.58 -14.13 2.97
C LYS A 467 31.57 -15.17 1.85
N THR A 468 31.87 -16.43 2.18
CA THR A 468 31.88 -17.53 1.21
C THR A 468 30.49 -18.05 0.89
N ILE A 469 29.59 -18.06 1.87
CA ILE A 469 28.22 -18.62 1.71
C ILE A 469 27.29 -17.62 1.02
N LEU A 470 27.39 -16.33 1.36
CA LEU A 470 26.43 -15.30 0.98
C LEU A 470 26.95 -14.33 -0.10
N GLY A 471 28.27 -14.18 -0.26
CA GLY A 471 28.92 -13.30 -1.24
C GLY A 471 28.89 -11.81 -0.88
N PHE A 472 27.80 -11.29 -0.30
CA PHE A 472 27.56 -9.88 0.04
C PHE A 472 27.58 -8.91 -1.15
N HIS A 473 27.24 -9.39 -2.32
CA HIS A 473 27.07 -8.61 -3.56
C HIS A 473 26.00 -9.26 -4.45
N THR A 474 25.46 -8.49 -5.38
CA THR A 474 24.59 -9.00 -6.43
C THR A 474 25.41 -9.55 -7.61
N ASP A 475 24.83 -10.42 -8.45
CA ASP A 475 25.50 -10.93 -9.65
C ASP A 475 25.90 -9.79 -10.61
N LEU A 476 25.07 -8.75 -10.70
CA LEU A 476 25.35 -7.57 -11.52
C LEU A 476 26.57 -6.80 -11.00
N GLU A 477 26.64 -6.56 -9.69
CA GLU A 477 27.80 -5.91 -9.08
C GLU A 477 29.08 -6.71 -9.34
N GLY A 478 29.02 -8.04 -9.21
CA GLY A 478 30.15 -8.92 -9.49
C GLY A 478 30.62 -8.89 -10.96
N GLN A 479 29.73 -8.56 -11.90
CA GLN A 479 30.05 -8.46 -13.33
C GLN A 479 30.57 -7.08 -13.74
N TYR A 480 30.06 -5.99 -13.15
CA TYR A 480 30.28 -4.64 -13.65
C TYR A 480 31.16 -3.77 -12.76
N LEU A 481 31.26 -4.07 -11.44
CA LEU A 481 32.11 -3.26 -10.57
C LEU A 481 33.57 -3.70 -10.62
N PRO A 482 34.53 -2.75 -10.63
CA PRO A 482 35.93 -3.06 -10.45
C PRO A 482 36.18 -3.79 -9.12
N SER A 483 37.14 -4.73 -9.11
CA SER A 483 37.39 -5.59 -7.94
C SER A 483 37.68 -4.80 -6.67
N TYR A 484 38.45 -3.68 -6.77
CA TYR A 484 38.78 -2.85 -5.61
C TYR A 484 37.58 -2.16 -4.97
N ILE A 485 36.56 -1.82 -5.74
CA ILE A 485 35.30 -1.29 -5.23
C ILE A 485 34.44 -2.42 -4.63
N LEU A 486 34.32 -3.53 -5.37
CA LEU A 486 33.53 -4.68 -4.95
C LEU A 486 34.07 -5.26 -3.64
N ASP A 487 35.37 -5.46 -3.50
CA ASP A 487 35.98 -5.98 -2.28
C ASP A 487 35.74 -5.08 -1.07
N TYR A 488 35.77 -3.76 -1.28
CA TYR A 488 35.48 -2.79 -0.24
C TYR A 488 33.99 -2.87 0.19
N LEU A 489 33.05 -2.85 -0.78
CA LEU A 489 31.61 -2.97 -0.50
C LEU A 489 31.27 -4.27 0.24
N VAL A 490 31.80 -5.40 -0.22
CA VAL A 490 31.65 -6.71 0.44
C VAL A 490 32.21 -6.66 1.87
N GLY A 491 33.34 -5.98 2.10
CA GLY A 491 33.93 -5.78 3.42
C GLY A 491 33.00 -5.02 4.36
N GLU A 492 32.45 -3.90 3.92
CA GLU A 492 31.53 -3.05 4.70
C GLU A 492 30.21 -3.75 5.00
N ARG A 493 29.58 -4.35 3.98
CA ARG A 493 28.31 -5.10 4.12
C ARG A 493 28.45 -6.28 5.09
N TYR A 494 29.56 -7.01 4.99
CA TYR A 494 29.89 -8.07 5.95
C TYR A 494 30.10 -7.53 7.37
N SER A 495 30.75 -6.38 7.53
CA SER A 495 30.93 -5.73 8.83
C SER A 495 29.61 -5.33 9.47
N MET A 496 28.70 -4.77 8.67
CA MET A 496 27.33 -4.43 9.10
C MET A 496 26.57 -5.68 9.56
N PHE A 497 26.55 -6.72 8.73
CA PHE A 497 25.96 -8.01 9.06
C PHE A 497 26.51 -8.60 10.36
N ARG A 498 27.87 -8.71 10.47
CA ARG A 498 28.54 -9.29 11.63
C ARG A 498 28.18 -8.56 12.93
N THR A 499 28.10 -7.25 12.88
CA THR A 499 27.72 -6.42 14.04
C THR A 499 26.31 -6.75 14.52
N ASP A 500 25.35 -6.83 13.62
CA ASP A 500 23.95 -7.13 13.98
C ASP A 500 23.77 -8.62 14.36
N ALA A 501 24.51 -9.54 13.73
CA ALA A 501 24.51 -10.96 14.09
C ALA A 501 25.06 -11.22 15.51
N ILE A 502 26.13 -10.53 15.91
CA ILE A 502 26.66 -10.60 17.29
C ILE A 502 25.64 -10.07 18.30
N LYS A 503 24.95 -8.96 18.00
CA LYS A 503 23.87 -8.45 18.84
C LYS A 503 22.72 -9.46 18.97
N ALA A 504 22.32 -10.09 17.85
CA ALA A 504 21.27 -11.10 17.85
C ALA A 504 21.63 -12.29 18.76
N ILE A 505 22.88 -12.78 18.68
CA ILE A 505 23.39 -13.84 19.60
C ILE A 505 23.27 -13.36 21.06
N LEU A 506 23.73 -12.16 21.36
CA LEU A 506 23.68 -11.63 22.73
C LEU A 506 22.23 -11.57 23.27
N TYR A 507 21.31 -11.07 22.47
CA TYR A 507 19.89 -10.97 22.85
C TYR A 507 19.24 -12.34 23.06
N VAL A 508 19.56 -13.30 22.20
CA VAL A 508 19.13 -14.71 22.36
C VAL A 508 19.68 -15.31 23.65
N LEU A 509 20.97 -15.12 23.93
CA LEU A 509 21.61 -15.67 25.16
C LEU A 509 21.05 -15.02 26.43
N ILE A 510 20.81 -13.71 26.45
CA ILE A 510 20.16 -13.02 27.59
C ILE A 510 18.76 -13.59 27.83
N THR A 511 17.98 -13.75 26.76
CA THR A 511 16.61 -14.28 26.83
C THR A 511 16.60 -15.73 27.32
N ALA A 512 17.43 -16.58 26.71
CA ALA A 512 17.56 -18.00 27.10
C ALA A 512 18.07 -18.14 28.54
N GLY A 513 19.04 -17.31 28.93
CA GLY A 513 19.60 -17.26 30.30
C GLY A 513 18.53 -16.87 31.32
N ALA A 514 17.72 -15.84 31.06
CA ALA A 514 16.62 -15.43 31.91
C ALA A 514 15.59 -16.56 32.07
N MET A 515 15.20 -17.22 30.96
CA MET A 515 14.28 -18.37 30.99
C MET A 515 14.87 -19.55 31.79
N PHE A 516 16.15 -19.84 31.60
CA PHE A 516 16.86 -20.90 32.31
C PHE A 516 16.95 -20.61 33.83
N MET A 517 17.24 -19.36 34.21
CA MET A 517 17.29 -18.93 35.62
C MET A 517 15.93 -19.06 36.32
N VAL A 518 14.82 -18.76 35.63
CA VAL A 518 13.47 -18.99 36.18
C VAL A 518 13.23 -20.48 36.38
N MET A 519 13.59 -21.32 35.40
CA MET A 519 13.43 -22.78 35.48
C MET A 519 14.24 -23.38 36.67
N LYS A 520 15.41 -22.82 36.99
CA LYS A 520 16.23 -23.20 38.13
C LYS A 520 15.81 -22.50 39.44
N GLN A 521 14.69 -21.76 39.44
CA GLN A 521 14.16 -21.01 40.60
C GLN A 521 15.13 -19.95 41.14
N LYS A 522 16.10 -19.50 40.37
CA LYS A 522 17.07 -18.44 40.72
C LYS A 522 16.62 -17.06 40.32
N LEU A 523 15.59 -16.91 39.49
CA LEU A 523 15.05 -15.65 39.05
C LEU A 523 13.52 -15.68 39.07
N ASN A 524 12.90 -14.57 39.54
CA ASN A 524 11.46 -14.42 39.54
C ASN A 524 10.96 -14.29 38.07
N GLN A 525 9.86 -14.97 37.75
CA GLN A 525 9.24 -14.93 36.41
C GLN A 525 8.93 -13.51 35.92
N ASN A 526 8.45 -12.62 36.79
CA ASN A 526 8.13 -11.24 36.42
C ASN A 526 9.40 -10.47 36.05
N ILE A 527 10.52 -10.69 36.73
CA ILE A 527 11.80 -10.08 36.42
C ILE A 527 12.29 -10.59 35.04
N ALA A 528 12.15 -11.88 34.75
CA ALA A 528 12.50 -12.42 33.45
C ALA A 528 11.67 -11.78 32.32
N LEU A 529 10.35 -11.60 32.52
CA LEU A 529 9.49 -10.90 31.54
C LEU A 529 9.91 -9.45 31.34
N ILE A 530 10.33 -8.76 32.37
CA ILE A 530 10.86 -7.39 32.29
C ILE A 530 12.17 -7.37 31.49
N ILE A 531 13.10 -8.28 31.78
CA ILE A 531 14.37 -8.39 31.04
C ILE A 531 14.10 -8.63 29.56
N ILE A 532 13.27 -9.63 29.25
CA ILE A 532 12.89 -9.94 27.86
C ILE A 532 12.23 -8.73 27.19
N GLY A 533 11.32 -8.05 27.89
CA GLY A 533 10.62 -6.86 27.37
C GLY A 533 11.55 -5.69 27.11
N VAL A 534 12.45 -5.38 28.05
CA VAL A 534 13.41 -4.27 27.91
C VAL A 534 14.42 -4.52 26.81
N VAL A 535 14.99 -5.73 26.76
CA VAL A 535 15.97 -6.07 25.70
C VAL A 535 15.30 -6.09 24.33
N SER A 536 14.07 -6.62 24.21
CA SER A 536 13.32 -6.58 22.95
C SER A 536 12.94 -5.16 22.52
N LEU A 537 12.55 -4.32 23.49
CA LEU A 537 12.26 -2.90 23.23
C LEU A 537 13.51 -2.20 22.70
N PHE A 538 14.66 -2.42 23.35
CA PHE A 538 15.93 -1.83 22.92
C PHE A 538 16.35 -2.32 21.52
N ASP A 539 16.26 -3.62 21.25
CA ASP A 539 16.54 -4.22 19.97
C ASP A 539 15.69 -3.60 18.84
N LEU A 540 14.38 -3.70 18.94
CA LEU A 540 13.45 -3.19 17.95
C LEU A 540 13.54 -1.66 17.78
N TRP A 541 13.63 -0.92 18.89
CA TRP A 541 13.73 0.54 18.87
C TRP A 541 14.95 1.03 18.11
N THR A 542 16.12 0.45 18.39
CA THR A 542 17.37 0.88 17.77
C THR A 542 17.42 0.55 16.28
N VAL A 543 16.82 -0.56 15.85
CA VAL A 543 16.72 -0.90 14.44
C VAL A 543 15.70 0.02 13.74
N ASN A 544 14.54 0.23 14.34
CA ASN A 544 13.48 1.07 13.76
C ASN A 544 13.92 2.52 13.55
N LYS A 545 14.74 3.05 14.48
CA LYS A 545 15.27 4.42 14.37
C LYS A 545 16.29 4.61 13.23
N ARG A 546 16.68 3.55 12.53
CA ARG A 546 17.43 3.66 11.27
C ARG A 546 16.54 4.09 10.11
N TYR A 547 15.23 3.77 10.16
CA TYR A 547 14.29 3.91 9.04
C TYR A 547 13.17 4.94 9.29
N LEU A 548 12.65 5.02 10.51
CA LEU A 548 11.69 6.03 10.91
C LEU A 548 12.27 6.81 12.09
N ASN A 549 12.96 7.88 11.77
CA ASN A 549 13.70 8.74 12.70
C ASN A 549 13.19 10.19 12.65
N ASN A 550 13.94 11.11 13.23
CA ASN A 550 13.57 12.52 13.30
C ASN A 550 13.63 13.23 11.94
N ASP A 551 14.44 12.71 10.99
CA ASP A 551 14.60 13.30 9.64
C ASP A 551 13.35 13.08 8.76
N ASN A 552 12.48 12.12 9.15
CA ASN A 552 11.18 11.97 8.50
C ASN A 552 10.17 13.05 8.90
N PHE A 553 10.54 13.97 9.80
CA PHE A 553 9.64 15.02 10.28
C PHE A 553 10.14 16.40 9.83
N ALA A 554 9.23 17.19 9.32
CA ALA A 554 9.48 18.53 8.81
C ALA A 554 8.60 19.56 9.49
N ASP A 555 8.97 20.83 9.34
CA ASP A 555 8.06 21.94 9.65
C ASP A 555 6.74 21.77 8.90
N LYS A 556 5.64 22.17 9.55
CA LYS A 556 4.29 22.11 8.96
C LYS A 556 4.19 22.73 7.58
N MET A 557 4.98 23.76 7.31
CA MET A 557 4.99 24.42 6.00
C MET A 557 5.38 23.43 4.88
N PHE A 558 6.43 22.63 5.07
CA PHE A 558 6.87 21.64 4.08
C PHE A 558 5.93 20.42 4.04
N ALA A 559 5.53 19.95 5.22
CA ALA A 559 4.66 18.77 5.31
C ALA A 559 3.26 19.05 4.75
N ARG A 560 2.76 20.30 4.81
CA ARG A 560 1.43 20.68 4.31
C ARG A 560 1.45 21.27 2.89
N ASN A 561 2.53 21.90 2.50
CA ASN A 561 2.72 22.43 1.15
C ASN A 561 4.08 22.02 0.58
N PRO A 562 4.21 20.78 0.08
CA PRO A 562 5.48 20.28 -0.46
C PRO A 562 5.82 20.82 -1.86
N PHE A 563 4.85 21.45 -2.58
CA PHE A 563 5.04 21.99 -3.92
C PHE A 563 5.50 23.45 -3.86
N ILE A 564 6.74 23.63 -3.42
CA ILE A 564 7.37 24.92 -3.18
C ILE A 564 7.70 25.57 -4.53
N THR A 565 7.36 26.85 -4.69
CA THR A 565 7.63 27.61 -5.92
C THR A 565 8.80 28.58 -5.77
N GLU A 566 9.31 28.80 -4.56
CA GLU A 566 10.43 29.69 -4.27
C GLU A 566 11.44 29.03 -3.33
N ALA A 567 12.67 28.79 -3.80
CA ALA A 567 13.77 28.27 -2.99
C ALA A 567 14.61 29.45 -2.46
N SER A 568 14.17 30.09 -1.37
CA SER A 568 14.94 31.14 -0.70
C SER A 568 15.90 30.59 0.34
N GLU A 569 16.91 31.39 0.75
CA GLU A 569 17.82 31.02 1.84
C GLU A 569 17.08 30.70 3.15
N SER A 570 15.95 31.36 3.37
CA SER A 570 15.12 31.10 4.55
C SER A 570 14.46 29.70 4.53
N TYR A 571 14.11 29.19 3.34
CA TYR A 571 13.60 27.82 3.17
C TYR A 571 14.72 26.81 3.35
N LEU A 572 15.91 27.05 2.80
CA LEU A 572 17.09 26.20 2.99
C LEU A 572 17.48 26.14 4.48
N ALA A 573 17.50 27.27 5.18
CA ALA A 573 17.77 27.27 6.62
C ALA A 573 16.73 26.48 7.43
N LYS A 574 15.46 26.51 7.03
CA LYS A 574 14.39 25.73 7.67
C LYS A 574 14.39 24.25 7.30
N SER A 575 15.04 23.86 6.18
CA SER A 575 15.20 22.42 5.85
C SER A 575 16.04 21.69 6.89
N ASN A 576 16.91 22.43 7.58
CA ASN A 576 17.79 21.91 8.64
C ASN A 576 18.64 20.70 8.17
N GLY A 577 19.10 20.76 6.91
CA GLY A 577 19.90 19.68 6.30
C GLY A 577 19.11 18.40 5.98
N ASN A 578 17.78 18.46 5.96
CA ASN A 578 16.96 17.33 5.58
C ASN A 578 17.00 17.13 4.05
N SER A 579 17.66 16.07 3.61
CA SER A 579 17.90 15.76 2.19
C SER A 579 16.60 15.63 1.37
N TYR A 580 15.54 15.09 1.95
CA TYR A 580 14.23 14.98 1.27
C TYR A 580 13.62 16.37 1.02
N ILE A 581 13.69 17.27 2.00
CA ILE A 581 13.19 18.65 1.85
C ILE A 581 14.05 19.42 0.84
N GLU A 582 15.36 19.24 0.86
CA GLU A 582 16.26 19.83 -0.11
C GLU A 582 15.94 19.37 -1.53
N GLY A 583 15.63 18.07 -1.70
CA GLY A 583 15.13 17.53 -2.98
C GLY A 583 13.81 18.18 -3.44
N LEU A 584 12.89 18.52 -2.53
CA LEU A 584 11.68 19.28 -2.86
C LEU A 584 12.00 20.72 -3.25
N LEU A 585 12.96 21.36 -2.59
CA LEU A 585 13.40 22.71 -2.91
C LEU A 585 14.08 22.77 -4.29
N GLN A 586 14.81 21.74 -4.71
CA GLN A 586 15.40 21.66 -6.05
C GLN A 586 14.33 21.61 -7.16
N GLN A 587 13.11 21.21 -6.85
CA GLN A 587 11.98 21.20 -7.80
C GLN A 587 11.28 22.57 -7.90
N ALA A 588 11.64 23.55 -7.06
CA ALA A 588 10.99 24.86 -7.01
C ALA A 588 10.95 25.59 -8.36
N PRO A 589 12.00 25.58 -9.22
CA PRO A 589 11.94 26.22 -10.53
C PRO A 589 10.89 25.59 -11.46
N VAL A 590 10.71 24.26 -11.41
CA VAL A 590 9.67 23.56 -12.16
C VAL A 590 8.29 23.96 -11.64
N ASN A 591 8.11 23.97 -10.34
CA ASN A 591 6.85 24.38 -9.71
C ASN A 591 6.49 25.82 -10.03
N GLN A 592 7.47 26.74 -10.04
CA GLN A 592 7.27 28.14 -10.42
C GLN A 592 6.81 28.28 -11.88
N ALA A 593 7.41 27.53 -12.80
CA ALA A 593 6.99 27.51 -14.20
C ALA A 593 5.55 26.99 -14.35
N LEU A 594 5.19 25.91 -13.66
CA LEU A 594 3.82 25.37 -13.65
C LEU A 594 2.81 26.35 -13.06
N GLU A 595 3.15 27.01 -11.95
CA GLU A 595 2.31 28.02 -11.33
C GLU A 595 2.10 29.23 -12.26
N SER A 596 3.13 29.65 -13.00
CA SER A 596 3.05 30.76 -13.96
C SER A 596 2.09 30.42 -15.11
N ILE A 597 2.14 29.20 -15.66
CA ILE A 597 1.16 28.71 -16.66
C ILE A 597 -0.25 28.76 -16.06
N ALA A 598 -0.45 28.22 -14.88
CA ALA A 598 -1.76 28.16 -14.22
C ALA A 598 -2.35 29.56 -13.93
N LYS A 599 -1.51 30.56 -13.72
CA LYS A 599 -1.93 31.96 -13.54
C LYS A 599 -2.27 32.66 -14.86
N ALA A 600 -1.49 32.39 -15.91
CA ALA A 600 -1.63 33.05 -17.22
C ALA A 600 -2.76 32.47 -18.06
N ASP A 601 -3.00 31.17 -18.02
CA ASP A 601 -3.99 30.49 -18.84
C ASP A 601 -5.03 29.76 -17.96
N LYS A 602 -6.32 30.11 -18.17
CA LYS A 602 -7.47 29.53 -17.47
C LYS A 602 -8.32 28.65 -18.38
N SER A 603 -7.87 28.40 -19.61
CA SER A 603 -8.55 27.48 -20.52
C SER A 603 -8.41 26.02 -20.06
N HIS A 604 -9.16 25.12 -20.68
CA HIS A 604 -9.06 23.69 -20.40
C HIS A 604 -7.99 23.04 -21.32
N TYR A 605 -6.84 22.68 -20.74
CA TYR A 605 -5.66 22.14 -21.44
C TYR A 605 -4.89 21.18 -20.54
N ARG A 606 -3.90 20.48 -21.12
CA ARG A 606 -2.95 19.64 -20.36
C ARG A 606 -1.51 20.08 -20.60
N VAL A 607 -0.66 19.78 -19.62
CA VAL A 607 0.78 20.03 -19.64
C VAL A 607 1.53 18.71 -19.65
N PHE A 608 2.57 18.62 -20.48
CA PHE A 608 3.52 17.51 -20.51
C PHE A 608 4.85 17.95 -19.90
N ASN A 609 5.20 17.41 -18.73
CA ASN A 609 6.40 17.76 -18.00
C ASN A 609 7.51 16.73 -18.26
N THR A 610 8.53 17.09 -19.04
CA THR A 610 9.63 16.22 -19.39
C THR A 610 10.76 16.20 -18.36
N LEU A 611 10.71 17.10 -17.36
CA LEU A 611 11.84 17.36 -16.44
C LEU A 611 11.85 16.46 -15.19
N LEU A 612 10.67 16.03 -14.74
CA LEU A 612 10.52 15.25 -13.49
C LEU A 612 10.13 13.78 -13.71
N GLY A 613 10.18 13.31 -14.97
CA GLY A 613 9.68 11.98 -15.32
C GLY A 613 8.15 11.92 -15.30
N PRO A 614 7.48 12.22 -16.43
CA PRO A 614 6.07 12.61 -16.52
C PRO A 614 5.08 11.61 -15.90
N PHE A 615 5.43 10.33 -15.82
CA PHE A 615 4.54 9.28 -15.30
C PHE A 615 4.88 8.81 -13.87
N ASN A 616 5.78 9.54 -13.18
CA ASN A 616 6.22 9.26 -11.81
C ASN A 616 6.24 10.50 -10.91
N GLU A 617 5.55 11.59 -11.30
CA GLU A 617 5.49 12.85 -10.58
C GLU A 617 4.04 13.34 -10.43
N THR A 618 3.81 14.28 -9.51
CA THR A 618 2.50 14.93 -9.30
C THR A 618 2.61 16.43 -9.10
N ASN A 619 3.78 17.01 -9.37
CA ASN A 619 3.98 18.45 -9.36
C ASN A 619 3.09 19.11 -10.41
N THR A 620 3.05 18.54 -11.63
CA THR A 620 2.22 19.07 -12.71
C THR A 620 0.74 19.04 -12.33
N SER A 621 0.23 17.90 -11.83
CA SER A 621 -1.17 17.74 -11.46
C SER A 621 -1.59 18.56 -10.24
N TYR A 622 -0.65 19.06 -9.45
CA TYR A 622 -0.93 20.01 -8.37
C TYR A 622 -1.34 21.41 -8.89
N PHE A 623 -0.72 21.88 -9.97
CA PHE A 623 -0.93 23.22 -10.51
C PHE A 623 -1.88 23.28 -11.69
N VAL A 624 -1.80 22.26 -12.59
CA VAL A 624 -2.53 22.19 -13.87
C VAL A 624 -2.86 20.75 -14.22
N ASN A 625 -3.77 20.52 -15.19
CA ASN A 625 -4.05 19.18 -15.67
C ASN A 625 -2.84 18.59 -16.39
N SER A 626 -2.50 17.36 -16.08
CA SER A 626 -1.30 16.67 -16.56
C SER A 626 -1.62 15.57 -17.57
N VAL A 627 -0.78 15.45 -18.58
CA VAL A 627 -0.70 14.22 -19.40
C VAL A 627 -0.16 13.05 -18.58
N GLY A 628 0.71 13.35 -17.62
CA GLY A 628 1.33 12.37 -16.72
C GLY A 628 0.63 12.22 -15.38
N GLY A 629 1.41 11.78 -14.38
CA GLY A 629 0.95 11.60 -13.01
C GLY A 629 1.57 10.40 -12.32
N TYR A 630 1.14 10.13 -11.09
CA TYR A 630 1.60 8.99 -10.29
C TYR A 630 0.40 8.16 -9.80
N SER A 631 0.24 6.94 -10.29
CA SER A 631 -0.77 5.99 -9.79
C SER A 631 -0.37 4.54 -10.07
N ALA A 632 -0.56 3.69 -9.07
CA ALA A 632 -0.40 2.23 -9.20
C ALA A 632 -1.59 1.52 -9.88
N ALA A 633 -2.66 2.25 -10.19
CA ALA A 633 -3.89 1.75 -10.78
C ALA A 633 -4.37 2.67 -11.92
N LYS A 634 -3.49 2.92 -12.88
CA LYS A 634 -3.81 3.66 -14.10
C LYS A 634 -4.88 2.94 -14.91
N LEU A 635 -5.70 3.68 -15.67
CA LEU A 635 -6.60 3.09 -16.65
C LEU A 635 -5.79 2.31 -17.70
N ARG A 636 -6.24 1.11 -18.06
CA ARG A 636 -5.52 0.19 -18.96
C ARG A 636 -5.18 0.84 -20.30
N ARG A 637 -6.17 1.47 -20.96
CA ARG A 637 -5.96 2.12 -22.24
C ARG A 637 -4.94 3.26 -22.18
N TYR A 638 -4.89 3.98 -21.07
CA TYR A 638 -3.90 5.02 -20.88
C TYR A 638 -2.50 4.45 -20.65
N ASP A 639 -2.38 3.37 -19.90
CA ASP A 639 -1.10 2.67 -19.68
C ASP A 639 -0.57 2.05 -21.00
N ASP A 640 -1.46 1.47 -21.80
CA ASP A 640 -1.13 0.98 -23.14
C ASP A 640 -0.56 2.10 -24.03
N LEU A 641 -1.17 3.30 -23.97
CA LEU A 641 -0.71 4.49 -24.67
C LEU A 641 0.68 4.92 -24.21
N ILE A 642 0.91 4.97 -22.87
CA ILE A 642 2.21 5.30 -22.29
C ILE A 642 3.29 4.35 -22.80
N ASN A 643 3.04 3.05 -22.68
CA ASN A 643 4.02 2.02 -23.07
C ASN A 643 4.36 2.07 -24.55
N LYS A 644 3.41 2.48 -25.41
CA LYS A 644 3.62 2.51 -26.84
C LYS A 644 4.25 3.80 -27.36
N TYR A 645 3.87 4.96 -26.84
CA TYR A 645 4.16 6.24 -27.45
C TYR A 645 5.04 7.18 -26.64
N PHE A 646 5.29 6.88 -25.36
CA PHE A 646 6.06 7.79 -24.48
C PHE A 646 7.45 7.26 -24.11
N ASN A 647 7.82 6.05 -24.53
CA ASN A 647 9.19 5.56 -24.39
C ASN A 647 10.08 6.23 -25.44
N GLY A 648 10.59 7.44 -25.16
CA GLY A 648 11.45 8.20 -26.07
C GLY A 648 11.04 9.65 -26.32
N GLY A 649 10.18 10.23 -25.45
CA GLY A 649 9.88 11.67 -25.50
C GLY A 649 8.45 12.06 -25.90
N GLY A 650 7.64 11.08 -26.31
CA GLY A 650 6.23 11.31 -26.69
C GLY A 650 6.01 11.55 -28.18
N ASP A 651 4.96 10.93 -28.72
CA ASP A 651 4.53 11.13 -30.11
C ASP A 651 3.75 12.46 -30.23
N PRO A 652 4.10 13.35 -31.19
CA PRO A 652 3.42 14.64 -31.35
C PRO A 652 1.91 14.52 -31.64
N ASN A 653 1.47 13.56 -32.45
CA ASN A 653 0.06 13.38 -32.75
C ASN A 653 -0.73 12.98 -31.49
N ILE A 654 -0.13 12.13 -30.66
CA ILE A 654 -0.72 11.71 -29.38
C ILE A 654 -0.79 12.90 -28.40
N LEU A 655 0.25 13.70 -28.31
CA LEU A 655 0.23 14.92 -27.49
C LEU A 655 -0.83 15.91 -27.99
N ASN A 656 -0.99 16.08 -29.30
CA ASN A 656 -2.00 16.96 -29.90
C ASN A 656 -3.44 16.51 -29.55
N MET A 657 -3.74 15.21 -29.72
CA MET A 657 -5.08 14.69 -29.41
C MET A 657 -5.39 14.70 -27.89
N LEU A 658 -4.37 14.64 -27.04
CA LEU A 658 -4.52 14.80 -25.58
C LEU A 658 -4.64 16.26 -25.14
N ASN A 659 -4.82 17.21 -26.07
CA ASN A 659 -4.90 18.65 -25.78
C ASN A 659 -3.70 19.15 -24.97
N THR A 660 -2.50 18.69 -25.32
CA THR A 660 -1.26 19.12 -24.67
C THR A 660 -0.86 20.48 -25.19
N LYS A 661 -1.27 21.54 -24.50
CA LYS A 661 -1.00 22.93 -24.92
C LYS A 661 0.40 23.39 -24.55
N TYR A 662 0.97 22.89 -23.46
CA TYR A 662 2.30 23.26 -23.01
C TYR A 662 3.17 22.02 -22.75
N VAL A 663 4.45 22.13 -23.14
CA VAL A 663 5.50 21.16 -22.85
C VAL A 663 6.57 21.87 -22.02
N LEU A 664 6.87 21.34 -20.83
CA LEU A 664 7.94 21.88 -19.99
C LEU A 664 9.28 21.30 -20.43
N VAL A 665 10.23 22.19 -20.77
CA VAL A 665 11.58 21.81 -21.16
C VAL A 665 12.61 22.71 -20.45
N ALA A 666 13.84 22.24 -20.31
CA ALA A 666 14.96 23.04 -19.84
C ALA A 666 15.86 23.38 -21.04
N ASP A 667 16.26 24.63 -21.13
CA ASP A 667 17.25 25.10 -22.08
C ASP A 667 18.31 25.99 -21.38
N LYS A 668 19.19 26.64 -22.16
CA LYS A 668 20.27 27.50 -21.63
C LYS A 668 19.76 28.69 -20.82
N THR A 669 18.48 29.08 -20.99
CA THR A 669 17.83 30.22 -20.31
C THR A 669 17.07 29.80 -19.05
N GLY A 670 16.99 28.48 -18.78
CA GLY A 670 16.31 27.92 -17.65
C GLY A 670 15.12 27.03 -18.05
N ILE A 671 14.16 26.90 -17.14
CA ILE A 671 12.94 26.09 -17.38
C ILE A 671 11.91 26.97 -18.10
N GLN A 672 11.48 26.48 -19.26
CA GLN A 672 10.55 27.21 -20.15
C GLN A 672 9.33 26.35 -20.49
N PRO A 673 8.11 26.92 -20.35
CA PRO A 673 6.91 26.35 -20.95
C PRO A 673 6.88 26.66 -22.45
N LYS A 674 7.04 25.62 -23.28
CA LYS A 674 6.86 25.77 -24.72
C LYS A 674 5.42 25.49 -25.10
N GLU A 675 4.78 26.46 -25.77
CA GLU A 675 3.42 26.29 -26.28
C GLU A 675 3.43 25.35 -27.51
N ASN A 676 2.47 24.42 -27.55
CA ASN A 676 2.22 23.54 -28.69
C ASN A 676 1.06 24.12 -29.52
N PRO A 677 1.31 24.79 -30.64
CA PRO A 677 0.28 25.39 -31.49
C PRO A 677 -0.57 24.34 -32.23
N PHE A 678 -0.17 23.07 -32.21
CA PHE A 678 -0.85 21.96 -32.91
C PHE A 678 -1.81 21.19 -31.99
N ALA A 679 -1.92 21.53 -30.73
CA ALA A 679 -2.89 20.90 -29.84
C ALA A 679 -4.31 21.00 -30.42
N ASN A 680 -5.04 19.86 -30.41
CA ASN A 680 -6.38 19.79 -31.02
C ASN A 680 -7.42 20.65 -30.28
N GLY A 681 -7.15 21.04 -29.05
CA GLY A 681 -8.10 21.72 -28.18
C GLY A 681 -8.91 20.72 -27.33
N PRO A 682 -9.80 21.22 -26.48
CA PRO A 682 -10.60 20.40 -25.57
C PRO A 682 -11.67 19.53 -26.29
N ALA A 683 -12.09 19.97 -27.50
CA ALA A 683 -13.00 19.24 -28.38
C ALA A 683 -12.85 19.76 -29.81
N TRP A 684 -13.14 18.89 -30.79
CA TRP A 684 -13.09 19.24 -32.22
C TRP A 684 -14.06 18.37 -33.02
N PHE A 685 -14.43 18.84 -34.21
CA PHE A 685 -15.20 18.06 -35.16
C PHE A 685 -14.29 17.32 -36.14
N VAL A 686 -14.67 16.09 -36.52
CA VAL A 686 -13.93 15.28 -37.50
C VAL A 686 -14.75 15.13 -38.77
N SER A 687 -14.05 15.14 -39.90
CA SER A 687 -14.64 14.95 -41.26
C SER A 687 -14.64 13.51 -41.73
N GLU A 688 -13.83 12.65 -41.11
CA GLU A 688 -13.67 11.26 -41.52
C GLU A 688 -13.62 10.35 -40.28
N VAL A 689 -14.09 9.12 -40.46
CA VAL A 689 -13.98 8.05 -39.44
C VAL A 689 -13.31 6.85 -40.06
N LYS A 690 -12.29 6.32 -39.40
CA LYS A 690 -11.66 5.02 -39.72
C LYS A 690 -12.05 3.97 -38.71
N ILE A 691 -12.46 2.79 -39.22
CA ILE A 691 -12.86 1.68 -38.36
C ILE A 691 -11.68 0.72 -38.20
N ALA A 692 -11.29 0.45 -36.97
CA ALA A 692 -10.27 -0.53 -36.62
C ALA A 692 -10.91 -1.87 -36.26
N GLY A 693 -10.43 -2.96 -36.85
CA GLY A 693 -10.94 -4.32 -36.61
C GLY A 693 -10.56 -4.88 -35.26
N THR A 694 -9.49 -4.37 -34.64
CA THR A 694 -8.97 -4.82 -33.33
C THR A 694 -8.43 -3.65 -32.53
N PRO A 695 -8.35 -3.77 -31.16
CA PRO A 695 -7.72 -2.75 -30.33
C PRO A 695 -6.25 -2.49 -30.68
N ASN A 696 -5.50 -3.49 -31.14
CA ASN A 696 -4.12 -3.32 -31.60
C ASN A 696 -4.06 -2.41 -32.83
N GLU A 697 -4.96 -2.64 -33.80
CA GLU A 697 -5.07 -1.78 -34.96
C GLU A 697 -5.53 -0.36 -34.60
N GLU A 698 -6.50 -0.24 -33.70
CA GLU A 698 -7.00 1.05 -33.21
C GLU A 698 -5.85 1.91 -32.67
N ILE A 699 -5.06 1.35 -31.72
CA ILE A 699 -3.94 2.08 -31.13
C ILE A 699 -2.80 2.32 -32.14
N ASP A 700 -2.63 1.50 -33.16
CA ASP A 700 -1.64 1.69 -34.21
C ASP A 700 -1.99 2.79 -35.20
N LEU A 701 -3.28 3.00 -35.45
CA LEU A 701 -3.78 4.00 -36.38
C LEU A 701 -3.72 5.42 -35.81
N ILE A 702 -3.94 5.61 -34.54
CA ILE A 702 -4.03 6.97 -33.93
C ILE A 702 -2.78 7.83 -34.09
N SER A 703 -1.59 7.26 -34.26
CA SER A 703 -0.36 8.00 -34.55
C SER A 703 -0.13 8.23 -36.05
N LYS A 704 -0.89 7.55 -36.90
CA LYS A 704 -0.70 7.56 -38.37
C LYS A 704 -1.72 8.43 -39.12
N VAL A 705 -2.72 8.95 -38.40
CA VAL A 705 -3.77 9.81 -38.98
C VAL A 705 -3.64 11.22 -38.44
N ASP A 706 -4.23 12.18 -39.17
CA ASP A 706 -4.44 13.55 -38.66
C ASP A 706 -5.68 13.50 -37.72
N ASN A 707 -5.46 13.31 -36.41
CA ASN A 707 -6.54 13.18 -35.42
C ASN A 707 -7.45 14.41 -35.35
N LYS A 708 -7.03 15.55 -35.92
CA LYS A 708 -7.88 16.74 -36.03
C LYS A 708 -8.99 16.57 -37.08
N LYS A 709 -8.79 15.68 -38.06
CA LYS A 709 -9.71 15.44 -39.19
C LYS A 709 -10.33 14.06 -39.17
N VAL A 710 -9.63 13.08 -38.59
CA VAL A 710 -9.98 11.67 -38.69
C VAL A 710 -10.10 11.08 -37.31
N ALA A 711 -11.26 10.57 -36.93
CA ALA A 711 -11.43 9.76 -35.72
C ALA A 711 -11.23 8.29 -36.02
N VAL A 712 -10.48 7.58 -35.18
CA VAL A 712 -10.37 6.12 -35.22
C VAL A 712 -11.32 5.51 -34.21
N ILE A 713 -12.24 4.63 -34.67
CA ILE A 713 -13.17 3.92 -33.75
C ILE A 713 -13.01 2.42 -33.88
N GLY A 714 -13.28 1.69 -32.79
CA GLY A 714 -13.32 0.23 -32.80
C GLY A 714 -14.56 -0.29 -33.55
N LYS A 715 -14.45 -1.49 -34.10
CA LYS A 715 -15.56 -2.15 -34.84
C LYS A 715 -16.82 -2.32 -33.98
N GLU A 716 -16.67 -2.42 -32.66
CA GLU A 716 -17.77 -2.50 -31.71
C GLU A 716 -18.64 -1.23 -31.69
N ASP A 717 -18.07 -0.07 -32.03
CA ASP A 717 -18.74 1.24 -32.04
C ASP A 717 -19.24 1.64 -33.43
N GLU A 718 -18.93 0.86 -34.52
CA GLU A 718 -19.34 1.13 -35.91
C GLU A 718 -20.88 1.30 -36.02
N LYS A 719 -21.65 0.47 -35.33
CA LYS A 719 -23.12 0.51 -35.35
C LYS A 719 -23.70 1.84 -34.88
N TYR A 720 -22.96 2.61 -34.07
CA TYR A 720 -23.39 3.92 -33.59
C TYR A 720 -23.53 4.94 -34.73
N LEU A 721 -22.77 4.77 -35.80
CA LEU A 721 -22.79 5.64 -36.99
C LEU A 721 -23.78 5.18 -38.07
N ASN A 722 -24.45 4.03 -37.88
CA ASN A 722 -25.42 3.55 -38.85
C ASN A 722 -26.56 4.55 -39.05
N GLY A 723 -26.81 4.97 -40.32
CA GLY A 723 -27.81 5.96 -40.64
C GLY A 723 -27.44 7.41 -40.29
N LYS A 724 -26.22 7.66 -39.77
CA LYS A 724 -25.72 8.99 -39.50
C LYS A 724 -24.78 9.45 -40.60
N THR A 725 -25.09 10.60 -41.20
CA THR A 725 -24.24 11.20 -42.25
C THR A 725 -23.33 12.24 -41.63
N LEU A 726 -22.04 12.15 -41.90
CA LEU A 726 -21.07 13.17 -41.54
C LEU A 726 -20.75 14.01 -42.78
N GLN A 727 -20.84 15.33 -42.64
CA GLN A 727 -20.51 16.25 -43.71
C GLN A 727 -19.66 17.39 -43.12
N ALA A 728 -18.44 17.51 -43.63
CA ALA A 728 -17.50 18.53 -43.13
C ALA A 728 -18.11 19.93 -43.25
N ASP A 729 -18.00 20.70 -42.19
CA ASP A 729 -18.33 22.12 -42.14
C ASP A 729 -17.11 22.90 -41.61
N PRO A 730 -16.39 23.59 -42.49
CA PRO A 730 -15.19 24.33 -42.05
C PRO A 730 -15.48 25.49 -41.11
N ALA A 731 -16.76 25.93 -41.02
CA ALA A 731 -17.18 26.98 -40.13
C ALA A 731 -17.71 26.45 -38.77
N ALA A 732 -17.77 25.14 -38.63
CA ALA A 732 -18.23 24.51 -37.38
C ALA A 732 -17.32 24.86 -36.22
N THR A 733 -17.95 25.17 -35.08
CA THR A 733 -17.27 25.52 -33.83
C THR A 733 -17.76 24.68 -32.68
N ILE A 734 -16.84 24.32 -31.79
CA ILE A 734 -17.11 23.69 -30.51
C ILE A 734 -16.18 24.31 -29.46
N ALA A 735 -16.72 24.75 -28.34
CA ALA A 735 -15.96 25.37 -27.28
C ALA A 735 -16.51 25.00 -25.89
N VAL A 736 -15.64 24.91 -24.91
CA VAL A 736 -16.01 24.74 -23.50
C VAL A 736 -16.75 25.97 -22.99
N LYS A 737 -17.96 25.80 -22.47
CA LYS A 737 -18.74 26.84 -21.81
C LYS A 737 -18.45 26.87 -20.30
N THR A 738 -18.50 25.68 -19.66
CA THR A 738 -18.19 25.52 -18.25
C THR A 738 -17.44 24.21 -18.04
N TYR A 739 -16.50 24.25 -17.09
CA TYR A 739 -15.73 23.09 -16.69
C TYR A 739 -15.79 22.88 -15.18
N GLN A 740 -16.13 21.68 -14.79
CA GLN A 740 -15.95 21.12 -13.44
C GLN A 740 -15.50 19.66 -13.58
N PRO A 741 -14.78 19.08 -12.61
CA PRO A 741 -14.25 17.72 -12.76
C PRO A 741 -15.30 16.65 -13.10
N ASN A 742 -16.52 16.78 -12.57
CA ASN A 742 -17.64 15.87 -12.79
C ASN A 742 -18.68 16.38 -13.81
N GLU A 743 -18.49 17.55 -14.41
CA GLU A 743 -19.40 18.10 -15.41
C GLU A 743 -18.71 19.06 -16.35
N ILE A 744 -18.78 18.77 -17.64
CA ILE A 744 -18.26 19.67 -18.69
C ILE A 744 -19.39 20.03 -19.65
N VAL A 745 -19.55 21.31 -19.93
CA VAL A 745 -20.54 21.83 -20.88
C VAL A 745 -19.85 22.47 -22.06
N TYR A 746 -20.21 22.04 -23.28
CA TYR A 746 -19.74 22.61 -24.54
C TYR A 746 -20.87 23.32 -25.26
N GLN A 747 -20.51 24.35 -26.02
CA GLN A 747 -21.39 24.98 -27.00
C GLN A 747 -20.88 24.69 -28.39
N THR A 748 -21.80 24.32 -29.30
CA THR A 748 -21.49 23.97 -30.67
C THR A 748 -22.32 24.82 -31.63
N SER A 749 -21.78 25.04 -32.85
CA SER A 749 -22.48 25.62 -33.97
C SER A 749 -21.96 25.00 -35.26
N SER A 750 -22.81 24.36 -36.02
CA SER A 750 -22.47 23.75 -37.32
C SER A 750 -23.66 23.75 -38.27
N ALA A 751 -23.43 24.03 -39.55
CA ALA A 751 -24.48 23.97 -40.56
C ALA A 751 -24.86 22.53 -40.93
N THR A 752 -24.00 21.56 -40.65
CA THR A 752 -24.19 20.15 -40.97
C THR A 752 -24.01 19.27 -39.70
N PRO A 753 -24.57 18.06 -39.72
CA PRO A 753 -24.30 17.12 -38.59
C PRO A 753 -22.84 16.75 -38.53
N GLN A 754 -22.28 16.67 -37.31
CA GLN A 754 -20.86 16.42 -37.08
C GLN A 754 -20.63 15.29 -36.07
N LEU A 755 -19.47 14.65 -36.12
CA LEU A 755 -18.97 13.85 -34.99
C LEU A 755 -17.97 14.72 -34.20
N ALA A 756 -18.32 15.01 -32.96
CA ALA A 756 -17.44 15.74 -32.03
C ALA A 756 -16.60 14.74 -31.26
N VAL A 757 -15.27 14.92 -31.27
CA VAL A 757 -14.32 14.21 -30.42
C VAL A 757 -13.94 15.15 -29.28
N MET A 758 -14.03 14.68 -28.04
CA MET A 758 -13.61 15.40 -26.84
C MET A 758 -12.29 14.84 -26.35
N SER A 759 -11.33 15.72 -26.03
CA SER A 759 -10.05 15.30 -25.45
C SER A 759 -10.21 14.86 -23.98
N GLU A 760 -11.24 14.02 -23.72
CA GLU A 760 -11.60 13.50 -22.41
C GLU A 760 -11.50 12.00 -22.40
N ILE A 761 -10.86 11.44 -21.34
CA ILE A 761 -10.56 10.03 -21.26
C ILE A 761 -11.83 9.21 -21.10
N TYR A 762 -12.01 8.24 -22.00
CA TYR A 762 -13.13 7.32 -22.00
C TYR A 762 -13.07 6.39 -20.79
N TYR A 763 -14.17 6.36 -20.05
CA TYR A 763 -14.42 5.42 -18.97
C TYR A 763 -15.85 4.89 -19.14
N PRO A 764 -16.07 3.57 -19.22
CA PRO A 764 -17.35 3.00 -19.66
C PRO A 764 -18.47 3.10 -18.62
N HIS A 765 -18.19 3.63 -17.44
CA HIS A 765 -19.13 3.67 -16.32
C HIS A 765 -19.35 5.11 -15.86
N GLY A 766 -20.59 5.49 -15.61
CA GLY A 766 -20.98 6.71 -14.92
C GLY A 766 -21.02 8.00 -15.74
N TRP A 767 -20.37 8.10 -16.90
CA TRP A 767 -20.51 9.25 -17.78
C TRP A 767 -21.82 9.22 -18.55
N LYS A 768 -22.54 10.32 -18.60
CA LYS A 768 -23.74 10.54 -19.38
C LYS A 768 -23.58 11.79 -20.25
N PHE A 769 -24.12 11.73 -21.45
CA PHE A 769 -24.12 12.82 -22.42
C PHE A 769 -25.53 13.32 -22.64
N TYR A 770 -25.68 14.64 -22.70
CA TYR A 770 -26.94 15.31 -23.01
C TYR A 770 -26.69 16.33 -24.11
N ILE A 771 -27.58 16.33 -25.13
CA ILE A 771 -27.64 17.40 -26.13
C ILE A 771 -28.94 18.15 -25.92
N ASP A 772 -28.86 19.47 -25.65
CA ASP A 772 -29.98 20.34 -25.29
C ASP A 772 -30.87 19.75 -24.17
N GLY A 773 -30.23 19.16 -23.17
CA GLY A 773 -30.89 18.52 -22.01
C GLY A 773 -31.46 17.12 -22.26
N LYS A 774 -31.40 16.59 -23.48
CA LYS A 774 -31.82 15.24 -23.78
C LYS A 774 -30.66 14.28 -23.75
N GLU A 775 -30.77 13.20 -22.98
CA GLU A 775 -29.76 12.14 -22.89
C GLU A 775 -29.54 11.50 -24.26
N THR A 776 -28.26 11.30 -24.61
CA THR A 776 -27.83 10.71 -25.88
C THR A 776 -26.68 9.75 -25.66
N ASP A 777 -26.58 8.74 -26.54
CA ASP A 777 -25.47 7.81 -26.55
C ASP A 777 -24.19 8.49 -27.06
N TYR A 778 -23.05 8.01 -26.57
CA TYR A 778 -21.73 8.40 -27.01
C TYR A 778 -20.83 7.16 -27.21
N ILE A 779 -19.72 7.31 -27.89
CA ILE A 779 -18.81 6.21 -28.21
C ILE A 779 -17.38 6.53 -27.77
N LYS A 780 -16.56 5.51 -27.77
CA LYS A 780 -15.10 5.62 -27.66
C LYS A 780 -14.52 5.94 -29.05
N ALA A 781 -13.59 6.90 -29.09
CA ALA A 781 -12.82 7.23 -30.28
C ALA A 781 -11.34 7.36 -29.92
N ASP A 782 -10.46 7.26 -30.93
CA ASP A 782 -9.02 7.43 -30.82
C ASP A 782 -8.43 6.61 -29.67
N TYR A 783 -8.92 5.36 -29.53
CA TYR A 783 -8.52 4.35 -28.53
C TYR A 783 -8.97 4.65 -27.10
N LEU A 784 -9.01 5.93 -26.67
CA LEU A 784 -9.25 6.30 -25.26
C LEU A 784 -10.01 7.61 -25.07
N LEU A 785 -10.48 8.26 -26.13
CA LEU A 785 -11.24 9.50 -26.06
C LEU A 785 -12.75 9.26 -26.18
N ARG A 786 -13.56 10.29 -25.97
CA ARG A 786 -15.03 10.24 -26.09
C ARG A 786 -15.47 10.95 -27.37
N ALA A 787 -16.49 10.41 -28.05
CA ALA A 787 -17.07 11.06 -29.19
C ALA A 787 -18.60 10.97 -29.18
N VAL A 788 -19.25 12.05 -29.70
CA VAL A 788 -20.70 12.14 -29.79
C VAL A 788 -21.12 12.75 -31.11
N TYR A 789 -22.19 12.21 -31.71
CA TYR A 789 -22.81 12.76 -32.91
C TYR A 789 -23.69 13.96 -32.55
N VAL A 790 -23.42 15.10 -33.17
CA VAL A 790 -24.10 16.37 -32.93
C VAL A 790 -24.91 16.74 -34.18
N PRO A 791 -26.24 17.00 -34.08
CA PRO A 791 -27.04 17.45 -35.20
C PRO A 791 -26.58 18.79 -35.76
N ALA A 792 -27.08 19.16 -36.94
CA ALA A 792 -26.88 20.50 -37.49
C ALA A 792 -27.60 21.56 -36.63
N GLY A 793 -26.95 22.67 -36.39
CA GLY A 793 -27.50 23.76 -35.58
C GLY A 793 -26.58 24.26 -34.50
N LYS A 794 -27.12 25.02 -33.57
CA LYS A 794 -26.47 25.43 -32.33
C LYS A 794 -26.99 24.54 -31.21
N HIS A 795 -26.06 23.86 -30.54
CA HIS A 795 -26.41 22.90 -29.47
C HIS A 795 -25.53 23.13 -28.24
N GLU A 796 -26.06 22.71 -27.10
CA GLU A 796 -25.34 22.57 -25.87
C GLU A 796 -25.11 21.08 -25.58
N ILE A 797 -23.86 20.68 -25.42
CA ILE A 797 -23.49 19.32 -25.02
C ILE A 797 -23.07 19.36 -23.56
N ARG A 798 -23.78 18.65 -22.69
CA ARG A 798 -23.43 18.47 -21.30
C ARG A 798 -22.97 17.03 -21.06
N MET A 799 -21.77 16.87 -20.54
CA MET A 799 -21.25 15.59 -20.03
C MET A 799 -21.29 15.63 -18.51
N ALA A 800 -21.86 14.61 -17.85
CA ALA A 800 -21.92 14.53 -16.41
C ALA A 800 -21.50 13.14 -15.92
N PHE A 801 -20.69 13.12 -14.84
CA PHE A 801 -20.24 11.88 -14.21
C PHE A 801 -21.17 11.50 -13.07
N GLU A 802 -22.06 10.56 -13.31
CA GLU A 802 -23.13 10.12 -12.41
C GLU A 802 -23.06 8.59 -12.16
N PRO A 803 -22.03 8.09 -11.45
CA PRO A 803 -21.82 6.66 -11.31
C PRO A 803 -22.87 6.01 -10.40
N GLU A 804 -23.70 5.14 -10.97
CA GLU A 804 -24.74 4.41 -10.25
C GLU A 804 -24.20 3.56 -9.10
N VAL A 805 -22.99 3.03 -9.25
CA VAL A 805 -22.31 2.19 -8.25
C VAL A 805 -22.18 2.88 -6.90
N ILE A 806 -22.07 4.21 -6.88
CA ILE A 806 -21.99 5.03 -5.66
C ILE A 806 -23.31 4.95 -4.89
N GLN A 807 -24.45 5.12 -5.56
CA GLN A 807 -25.77 5.09 -4.91
C GLN A 807 -26.17 3.67 -4.49
N LYS A 808 -25.95 2.67 -5.36
CA LYS A 808 -26.16 1.25 -5.04
C LYS A 808 -25.33 0.84 -3.81
N GLY A 809 -24.04 1.20 -3.82
CA GLY A 809 -23.14 0.91 -2.70
C GLY A 809 -23.56 1.59 -1.40
N LYS A 810 -24.02 2.85 -1.45
CA LYS A 810 -24.54 3.60 -0.29
C LYS A 810 -25.73 2.88 0.35
N THR A 811 -26.70 2.47 -0.46
CA THR A 811 -27.88 1.76 0.02
C THR A 811 -27.51 0.47 0.75
N ILE A 812 -26.61 -0.34 0.16
CA ILE A 812 -26.15 -1.60 0.78
C ILE A 812 -25.36 -1.32 2.07
N SER A 813 -24.51 -0.28 2.09
CA SER A 813 -23.74 0.08 3.29
C SER A 813 -24.65 0.45 4.45
N LEU A 814 -25.68 1.28 4.21
CA LEU A 814 -26.63 1.70 5.22
C LEU A 814 -27.53 0.54 5.68
N ALA A 815 -28.01 -0.30 4.76
CA ALA A 815 -28.80 -1.49 5.08
C ALA A 815 -28.01 -2.48 5.95
N SER A 816 -26.72 -2.72 5.61
CA SER A 816 -25.85 -3.60 6.39
C SER A 816 -25.59 -3.06 7.80
N ALA A 817 -25.40 -1.75 7.93
CA ALA A 817 -25.24 -1.10 9.24
C ALA A 817 -26.53 -1.19 10.07
N GLY A 818 -27.70 -0.94 9.48
CA GLY A 818 -28.99 -1.09 10.15
C GLY A 818 -29.24 -2.53 10.61
N LEU A 819 -28.95 -3.51 9.75
CA LEU A 819 -29.06 -4.93 10.09
C LEU A 819 -28.11 -5.33 11.22
N PHE A 820 -26.87 -4.85 11.18
CA PHE A 820 -25.91 -5.09 12.27
C PHE A 820 -26.44 -4.54 13.61
N ILE A 821 -26.92 -3.30 13.64
CA ILE A 821 -27.47 -2.67 14.85
C ILE A 821 -28.65 -3.49 15.39
N LEU A 822 -29.55 -3.92 14.50
CA LEU A 822 -30.71 -4.76 14.87
C LEU A 822 -30.26 -6.09 15.49
N LEU A 823 -29.35 -6.81 14.81
CA LEU A 823 -28.87 -8.11 15.30
C LEU A 823 -28.05 -7.96 16.60
N ALA A 824 -27.29 -6.88 16.75
CA ALA A 824 -26.56 -6.57 17.97
C ALA A 824 -27.51 -6.29 19.14
N ALA A 825 -28.58 -5.53 18.92
CA ALA A 825 -29.60 -5.22 19.94
C ALA A 825 -30.34 -6.50 20.36
N LEU A 826 -30.79 -7.32 19.42
CA LEU A 826 -31.44 -8.60 19.71
C LEU A 826 -30.48 -9.56 20.44
N GLY A 827 -29.23 -9.67 19.96
CA GLY A 827 -28.22 -10.51 20.61
C GLY A 827 -27.90 -10.07 22.04
N PHE A 828 -27.83 -8.76 22.28
CA PHE A 828 -27.64 -8.20 23.61
C PHE A 828 -28.82 -8.53 24.56
N TRP A 829 -30.05 -8.40 24.07
CA TRP A 829 -31.23 -8.75 24.85
C TRP A 829 -31.24 -10.24 25.24
N PHE A 830 -30.92 -11.17 24.33
CA PHE A 830 -30.79 -12.61 24.64
C PHE A 830 -29.61 -12.88 25.60
N TYR A 831 -28.48 -12.18 25.42
CA TYR A 831 -27.31 -12.29 26.30
C TYR A 831 -27.66 -11.90 27.75
N GLN A 832 -28.34 -10.78 27.93
CA GLN A 832 -28.79 -10.30 29.25
C GLN A 832 -29.79 -11.29 29.92
N ARG A 833 -30.78 -11.81 29.17
CA ARG A 833 -31.74 -12.78 29.70
C ARG A 833 -31.03 -14.04 30.20
N LYS A 834 -30.07 -14.54 29.46
CA LYS A 834 -29.28 -15.73 29.84
C LYS A 834 -28.45 -15.47 31.12
N GLU A 835 -27.86 -14.32 31.25
CA GLU A 835 -27.06 -13.95 32.44
C GLU A 835 -27.96 -13.83 33.69
N GLN A 836 -29.17 -13.26 33.56
CA GLN A 836 -30.15 -13.18 34.63
C GLN A 836 -30.66 -14.57 35.06
N GLN A 837 -30.88 -15.49 34.12
CA GLN A 837 -31.31 -16.87 34.45
C GLN A 837 -30.23 -17.65 35.21
N THR A 838 -28.96 -17.51 34.79
CA THR A 838 -27.83 -18.14 35.46
C THR A 838 -27.67 -17.61 36.88
N THR A 839 -27.80 -16.31 37.09
CA THR A 839 -27.71 -15.70 38.43
C THR A 839 -28.87 -16.08 39.36
N LYS A 840 -30.07 -16.36 38.78
CA LYS A 840 -31.22 -16.86 39.54
C LYS A 840 -31.10 -18.34 39.92
N SER A 841 -30.39 -19.14 39.13
CA SER A 841 -30.15 -20.57 39.41
C SER A 841 -28.99 -20.81 40.39
N GLU A 842 -28.12 -19.82 40.57
CA GLU A 842 -27.02 -19.85 41.58
C GLU A 842 -27.41 -19.26 42.93
N LYS A 843 -28.58 -18.59 43.07
CA LYS A 843 -29.23 -18.22 44.31
C LYS A 843 -30.25 -19.28 44.72
#